data_bc3d3e9f5d19c7df9f34ed343249822e
#
_entry.id   bc3d3e9f5d19c7df9f34ed343249822e
#
_cell.length_a   1.000
_cell.length_b   1.000
_cell.length_c   1.000
_cell.angle_alpha   90.00
_cell.angle_beta   90.00
_cell.angle_gamma   90.00
#
_symmetry.space_group_name_H-M   'P 1'
#
loop_
_entity.id
_entity.type
_entity.pdbx_description
1 polymer ?
#
loop_
_entity_poly.entity_id
_entity_poly.type
_entity_poly.pdbx_seq_one_letter_code
_entity_poly.pdbx_strand_id
1 'polypeptide(L)'
;MKEKILSLAQGKFRYQQPKLQLSLNRLILQVEEGGESSEQLVISNDEGTKVKGFGASEDIHFDFFPVFDGKENHVTVRVKAGNRKAGEVLTGVLYLVTDCGEQTLPYEVRIVKSYLKDSMGRSISGYPEFVRFAKENFEEAVRIFYHQKFLDRYLETLEDKRLYRHLTKKNSKKEALKEFLVTHGDMEKEPVPEEKTLEVPKTETVEIKKPAGKRFQKKKQWKRLITAHLHYIMNSSRRDQWIEALRACFPMDYALEGYLAYLKKDEDGKQKYLNLAAGVTEPEEGASMEQVLRYLITQYIKCKITKNELDKDEFYSEVRQYQSDGYQHIFCTVLLERMGYYQENVMGLWEDLNQLWADGCYSPYLYLYQAMILLQEPDLLVRLDPQTVGICRFALRYDLLTENEVLAISFLAAKKKKETPAILSLLMGCYKKFHTTDTLHSICALLIRGEKQGPQYLKWFELGVKHHLRLTELYEYYMYSLGEEDFSNLDPAVYSYFEYENHLRDSVKAKFFRHIVENRETHPQEYAVYENPIHDYVMKQAENGKINATLAYLYNELLPKEADITQLADKLPDFIFAYHIVCHTDKKIVRVAVVHDEGGGEQNYRMQDGGAVVHIATPNYRIYFVDDNGYYHAGTVDYEIKKLCRLDEFAEMCYQYGADSLLVKLHLFAKILAENVEISTKEAILIHELVRSDVLGVEYQHKGLLI
;
A
#
# COMPACT_ATOMS: atom_id res chain seq x y z
N MET A 1 -51.23 -18.46 23.71
CA MET A 1 -51.24 -18.51 22.23
C MET A 1 -52.65 -18.67 21.66
N LYS A 2 -53.45 -19.69 22.06
CA LYS A 2 -54.85 -19.87 21.57
C LYS A 2 -55.75 -18.66 21.79
N GLU A 3 -55.71 -18.02 22.95
CA GLU A 3 -56.47 -16.81 23.23
C GLU A 3 -56.11 -15.60 22.36
N LYS A 4 -54.82 -15.42 22.08
CA LYS A 4 -54.33 -14.37 21.18
C LYS A 4 -54.80 -14.60 19.73
N ILE A 5 -54.78 -15.88 19.28
CA ILE A 5 -55.29 -16.26 17.95
C ILE A 5 -56.82 -16.02 17.84
N LEU A 6 -57.58 -16.38 18.88
CA LEU A 6 -59.02 -16.18 18.94
C LEU A 6 -59.38 -14.68 18.96
N SER A 7 -58.66 -13.87 19.72
CA SER A 7 -58.82 -12.41 19.76
C SER A 7 -58.47 -11.77 18.41
N LEU A 8 -57.45 -12.27 17.72
CA LEU A 8 -57.10 -11.84 16.37
C LEU A 8 -58.21 -12.18 15.36
N ALA A 9 -58.73 -13.42 15.40
CA ALA A 9 -59.80 -13.89 14.54
C ALA A 9 -61.13 -13.10 14.79
N GLN A 10 -61.35 -12.56 16.00
CA GLN A 10 -62.50 -11.73 16.37
C GLN A 10 -62.30 -10.24 16.11
N GLY A 11 -61.16 -9.82 15.55
CA GLY A 11 -60.82 -8.43 15.34
C GLY A 11 -60.63 -7.60 16.62
N LYS A 12 -60.54 -8.26 17.78
CA LYS A 12 -60.38 -7.63 19.10
C LYS A 12 -58.95 -7.58 19.62
N PHE A 13 -57.97 -7.95 18.79
CA PHE A 13 -56.59 -7.96 19.16
C PHE A 13 -55.99 -6.55 19.09
N ARG A 14 -55.64 -5.99 20.23
CA ARG A 14 -54.81 -4.81 20.33
C ARG A 14 -53.38 -5.26 20.61
N TYR A 15 -52.52 -5.21 19.61
CA TYR A 15 -51.08 -5.40 19.79
C TYR A 15 -50.49 -4.09 20.34
N GLN A 16 -50.02 -4.14 21.56
CA GLN A 16 -49.13 -3.10 22.06
C GLN A 16 -47.70 -3.55 21.73
N GLN A 17 -47.07 -2.83 20.87
CA GLN A 17 -45.68 -3.10 20.50
C GLN A 17 -44.79 -2.70 21.69
N PRO A 18 -43.95 -3.62 22.22
CA PRO A 18 -43.01 -3.27 23.26
C PRO A 18 -42.08 -2.16 22.80
N LYS A 19 -41.74 -1.26 23.70
CA LYS A 19 -40.85 -0.13 23.37
C LYS A 19 -39.40 -0.56 23.54
N LEU A 20 -38.61 -0.31 22.49
CA LEU A 20 -37.18 -0.55 22.51
C LEU A 20 -36.51 0.38 23.55
N GLN A 21 -35.59 -0.20 24.33
CA GLN A 21 -34.79 0.50 25.32
C GLN A 21 -33.31 0.30 24.97
N LEU A 22 -32.58 1.41 24.87
CA LEU A 22 -31.15 1.45 24.62
C LEU A 22 -30.41 1.95 25.85
N SER A 23 -29.26 1.38 26.18
CA SER A 23 -28.42 1.87 27.28
C SER A 23 -27.83 3.25 27.02
N LEU A 24 -27.80 3.70 25.75
CA LEU A 24 -27.27 4.96 25.31
C LEU A 24 -28.29 5.69 24.41
N ASN A 25 -28.47 6.98 24.65
CA ASN A 25 -29.27 7.83 23.76
C ASN A 25 -28.44 8.50 22.66
N ARG A 26 -27.12 8.49 22.80
CA ARG A 26 -26.13 8.99 21.85
C ARG A 26 -24.83 8.26 22.09
N LEU A 27 -24.14 7.89 21.03
CA LEU A 27 -22.81 7.26 21.07
C LEU A 27 -21.73 8.33 20.86
N ILE A 28 -20.87 8.53 21.85
CA ILE A 28 -19.73 9.45 21.76
C ILE A 28 -18.44 8.68 21.93
N LEU A 29 -17.62 8.61 20.88
CA LEU A 29 -16.37 7.89 20.86
C LEU A 29 -15.19 8.81 20.55
N GLN A 30 -14.04 8.49 21.13
CA GLN A 30 -12.77 9.07 20.73
C GLN A 30 -11.91 7.95 20.15
N VAL A 31 -11.38 8.17 18.94
CA VAL A 31 -10.58 7.20 18.21
C VAL A 31 -9.24 7.83 17.86
N GLU A 32 -8.15 7.16 18.20
CA GLU A 32 -6.82 7.61 17.81
C GLU A 32 -6.64 7.48 16.28
N GLU A 33 -5.94 8.43 15.67
CA GLU A 33 -5.60 8.43 14.24
C GLU A 33 -4.97 7.10 13.82
N GLY A 34 -5.60 6.41 12.86
CA GLY A 34 -5.20 5.07 12.41
C GLY A 34 -5.50 3.94 13.40
N GLY A 35 -6.21 4.22 14.50
CA GLY A 35 -6.63 3.25 15.50
C GLY A 35 -8.09 2.81 15.37
N GLU A 36 -8.54 2.04 16.36
CA GLU A 36 -9.94 1.64 16.53
C GLU A 36 -10.38 1.85 17.97
N SER A 37 -11.67 2.07 18.15
CA SER A 37 -12.33 2.15 19.47
C SER A 37 -13.65 1.40 19.43
N SER A 38 -14.11 0.93 20.58
CA SER A 38 -15.38 0.23 20.68
C SER A 38 -16.14 0.61 21.94
N GLU A 39 -17.47 0.58 21.86
CA GLU A 39 -18.37 0.81 22.97
C GLU A 39 -19.42 -0.30 23.01
N GLN A 40 -19.92 -0.62 24.19
CA GLN A 40 -20.99 -1.59 24.34
C GLN A 40 -22.36 -0.91 24.41
N LEU A 41 -23.26 -1.33 23.53
CA LEU A 41 -24.65 -0.94 23.51
C LEU A 41 -25.50 -2.10 24.02
N VAL A 42 -26.31 -1.85 25.03
CA VAL A 42 -27.29 -2.83 25.52
C VAL A 42 -28.65 -2.50 24.92
N ILE A 43 -29.25 -3.50 24.27
CA ILE A 43 -30.54 -3.39 23.61
C ILE A 43 -31.54 -4.33 24.30
N SER A 44 -32.63 -3.78 24.83
CA SER A 44 -33.70 -4.50 25.50
C SER A 44 -35.06 -3.84 25.17
N ASN A 45 -36.12 -4.29 25.78
CA ASN A 45 -37.44 -3.64 25.72
C ASN A 45 -38.06 -3.49 27.11
N ASP A 46 -39.08 -2.67 27.19
CA ASP A 46 -39.79 -2.32 28.43
C ASP A 46 -40.57 -3.50 29.06
N GLU A 47 -40.85 -4.55 28.30
CA GLU A 47 -41.53 -5.76 28.78
C GLU A 47 -40.59 -6.89 29.21
N GLY A 48 -39.25 -6.74 29.06
CA GLY A 48 -38.25 -7.77 29.36
C GLY A 48 -38.36 -9.04 28.50
N THR A 49 -39.02 -8.94 27.35
CA THR A 49 -39.16 -10.02 26.35
C THR A 49 -37.96 -10.03 25.41
N LYS A 50 -37.86 -11.08 24.58
CA LYS A 50 -36.81 -11.14 23.57
C LYS A 50 -36.97 -10.05 22.52
N VAL A 51 -35.89 -9.39 22.16
CA VAL A 51 -35.78 -8.45 21.05
C VAL A 51 -34.98 -9.09 19.94
N LYS A 52 -35.56 -9.19 18.78
CA LYS A 52 -34.89 -9.63 17.55
C LYS A 52 -34.72 -8.45 16.62
N GLY A 53 -33.55 -8.32 16.07
CA GLY A 53 -33.29 -7.26 15.13
C GLY A 53 -31.89 -7.27 14.56
N PHE A 54 -31.61 -6.24 13.79
CA PHE A 54 -30.28 -5.98 13.28
C PHE A 54 -29.98 -4.48 13.35
N GLY A 55 -28.67 -4.19 13.38
CA GLY A 55 -28.16 -2.82 13.29
C GLY A 55 -27.50 -2.58 11.95
N ALA A 56 -27.59 -1.36 11.45
CA ALA A 56 -26.92 -0.92 10.23
C ALA A 56 -26.36 0.50 10.40
N SER A 57 -25.27 0.77 9.68
CA SER A 57 -24.68 2.10 9.55
C SER A 57 -24.42 2.40 8.08
N GLU A 58 -24.62 3.64 7.68
CA GLU A 58 -24.20 4.12 6.35
C GLU A 58 -22.69 4.40 6.28
N ASP A 59 -22.04 4.55 7.43
CA ASP A 59 -20.62 4.82 7.52
C ASP A 59 -19.81 3.53 7.53
N ILE A 60 -18.98 3.33 6.52
CA ILE A 60 -18.09 2.17 6.34
C ILE A 60 -17.03 2.02 7.45
N HIS A 61 -16.80 3.07 8.25
CA HIS A 61 -15.86 3.04 9.37
C HIS A 61 -16.45 2.40 10.63
N PHE A 62 -17.79 2.23 10.64
CA PHE A 62 -18.47 1.54 11.72
C PHE A 62 -18.64 0.05 11.41
N ASP A 63 -18.15 -0.78 12.33
CA ASP A 63 -18.45 -2.20 12.38
C ASP A 63 -19.50 -2.39 13.49
N PHE A 64 -20.74 -2.47 13.07
CA PHE A 64 -21.88 -2.60 13.95
C PHE A 64 -22.47 -3.99 13.80
N PHE A 65 -22.67 -4.68 14.92
CA PHE A 65 -23.07 -6.07 14.91
C PHE A 65 -24.42 -6.27 14.20
N PRO A 66 -24.50 -7.12 13.18
CA PRO A 66 -25.61 -7.09 12.25
C PRO A 66 -26.91 -7.71 12.79
N VAL A 67 -26.85 -8.70 13.69
CA VAL A 67 -28.05 -9.45 14.14
C VAL A 67 -27.98 -9.74 15.63
N PHE A 68 -29.10 -9.59 16.32
CA PHE A 68 -29.27 -9.95 17.73
C PHE A 68 -30.62 -10.61 17.99
N ASP A 69 -30.67 -11.56 18.96
CA ASP A 69 -31.90 -12.30 19.38
C ASP A 69 -31.76 -12.65 20.86
N GLY A 70 -32.09 -11.76 21.75
CA GLY A 70 -32.01 -12.00 23.20
C GLY A 70 -32.91 -11.07 23.98
N LYS A 71 -33.06 -11.33 25.31
CA LYS A 71 -33.78 -10.44 26.20
C LYS A 71 -33.02 -9.17 26.51
N GLU A 72 -31.73 -9.29 26.64
CA GLU A 72 -30.77 -8.24 26.84
C GLU A 72 -29.59 -8.52 25.91
N ASN A 73 -29.42 -7.69 24.87
CA ASN A 73 -28.43 -7.90 23.84
C ASN A 73 -27.27 -6.94 24.05
N HIS A 74 -26.12 -7.48 24.44
CA HIS A 74 -24.87 -6.72 24.54
C HIS A 74 -24.17 -6.68 23.19
N VAL A 75 -24.32 -5.57 22.50
CA VAL A 75 -23.79 -5.39 21.15
C VAL A 75 -22.58 -4.47 21.19
N THR A 76 -21.44 -4.94 20.67
CA THR A 76 -20.23 -4.13 20.56
C THR A 76 -20.29 -3.32 19.27
N VAL A 77 -20.29 -2.01 19.40
CA VAL A 77 -20.14 -1.08 18.29
C VAL A 77 -18.67 -0.72 18.17
N ARG A 78 -18.04 -1.03 17.04
CA ARG A 78 -16.64 -0.75 16.78
C ARG A 78 -16.50 0.28 15.68
N VAL A 79 -15.56 1.21 15.86
CA VAL A 79 -15.24 2.21 14.84
C VAL A 79 -13.74 2.24 14.56
N LYS A 80 -13.39 2.36 13.29
CA LYS A 80 -12.01 2.45 12.80
C LYS A 80 -11.76 3.83 12.22
N ALA A 81 -10.69 4.50 12.65
CA ALA A 81 -10.32 5.81 12.12
C ALA A 81 -10.00 5.78 10.62
N GLY A 82 -9.51 4.65 10.08
CA GLY A 82 -9.09 4.55 8.68
C GLY A 82 -7.99 5.56 8.34
N ASN A 83 -8.17 6.30 7.24
CA ASN A 83 -7.23 7.35 6.79
C ASN A 83 -7.56 8.75 7.33
N ARG A 84 -8.45 8.86 8.31
CA ARG A 84 -8.89 10.14 8.86
C ARG A 84 -7.85 10.76 9.77
N LYS A 85 -7.80 12.10 9.77
CA LYS A 85 -6.80 12.89 10.52
C LYS A 85 -7.35 13.36 11.85
N ALA A 86 -6.47 13.57 12.81
CA ALA A 86 -6.84 14.15 14.09
C ALA A 86 -7.48 15.53 13.93
N GLY A 87 -8.55 15.75 14.67
CA GLY A 87 -9.40 16.96 14.57
C GLY A 87 -10.66 16.75 13.73
N GLU A 88 -10.75 15.71 12.93
CA GLU A 88 -11.98 15.37 12.22
C GLU A 88 -13.03 14.82 13.20
N VAL A 89 -14.28 15.19 12.97
CA VAL A 89 -15.44 14.72 13.73
C VAL A 89 -16.38 14.02 12.77
N LEU A 90 -16.66 12.74 13.03
CA LEU A 90 -17.67 11.98 12.30
C LEU A 90 -18.98 12.06 13.03
N THR A 91 -20.02 12.42 12.33
CA THR A 91 -21.40 12.43 12.87
C THR A 91 -22.32 11.68 11.94
N GLY A 92 -23.27 10.98 12.49
CA GLY A 92 -24.26 10.22 11.72
C GLY A 92 -25.22 9.49 12.63
N VAL A 93 -25.85 8.47 12.10
CA VAL A 93 -26.91 7.73 12.79
C VAL A 93 -26.70 6.24 12.57
N LEU A 94 -26.79 5.46 13.63
CA LEU A 94 -26.93 4.01 13.57
C LEU A 94 -28.41 3.67 13.54
N TYR A 95 -28.82 2.81 12.63
CA TYR A 95 -30.18 2.34 12.46
C TYR A 95 -30.36 0.99 13.16
N LEU A 96 -31.38 0.90 13.99
CA LEU A 96 -31.79 -0.34 14.65
C LEU A 96 -33.18 -0.71 14.16
N VAL A 97 -33.29 -1.84 13.49
CA VAL A 97 -34.57 -2.39 13.00
C VAL A 97 -34.85 -3.65 13.77
N THR A 98 -35.93 -3.63 14.52
CA THR A 98 -36.29 -4.71 15.45
C THR A 98 -37.77 -5.07 15.37
N ASP A 99 -38.14 -6.21 15.94
CA ASP A 99 -39.52 -6.62 16.14
C ASP A 99 -40.31 -5.70 17.14
N CYS A 100 -39.60 -4.85 17.87
CA CYS A 100 -40.15 -3.80 18.73
C CYS A 100 -40.24 -2.44 18.04
N GLY A 101 -39.94 -2.35 16.75
CA GLY A 101 -39.92 -1.11 15.95
C GLY A 101 -38.54 -0.68 15.53
N GLU A 102 -38.48 0.49 14.88
CA GLU A 102 -37.26 1.10 14.40
C GLU A 102 -36.80 2.22 15.35
N GLN A 103 -35.52 2.29 15.61
CA GLN A 103 -34.92 3.35 16.41
C GLN A 103 -33.60 3.77 15.82
N THR A 104 -33.26 5.05 15.95
CA THR A 104 -31.99 5.62 15.51
C THR A 104 -31.17 6.03 16.73
N LEU A 105 -29.87 5.72 16.69
CA LEU A 105 -28.90 6.14 17.69
C LEU A 105 -27.89 7.10 17.03
N PRO A 106 -27.95 8.38 17.31
CA PRO A 106 -26.99 9.34 16.79
C PRO A 106 -25.61 9.09 17.37
N TYR A 107 -24.57 9.24 16.55
CA TYR A 107 -23.20 9.12 17.00
C TYR A 107 -22.37 10.37 16.70
N GLU A 108 -21.33 10.54 17.49
CA GLU A 108 -20.26 11.50 17.29
C GLU A 108 -18.92 10.81 17.60
N VAL A 109 -18.05 10.72 16.60
CA VAL A 109 -16.72 10.12 16.75
C VAL A 109 -15.68 11.20 16.50
N ARG A 110 -14.86 11.47 17.49
CA ARG A 110 -13.76 12.44 17.42
C ARG A 110 -12.46 11.73 17.16
N ILE A 111 -11.82 12.05 16.03
CA ILE A 111 -10.47 11.53 15.73
C ILE A 111 -9.46 12.37 16.50
N VAL A 112 -8.72 11.73 17.40
CA VAL A 112 -7.72 12.38 18.25
C VAL A 112 -6.32 11.98 17.81
N LYS A 113 -5.34 12.84 18.09
CA LYS A 113 -3.93 12.50 17.83
C LYS A 113 -3.54 11.24 18.61
N SER A 114 -2.92 10.31 17.90
CA SER A 114 -2.36 9.13 18.54
C SER A 114 -1.00 9.49 19.14
N TYR A 115 -0.83 9.33 20.43
CA TYR A 115 0.42 9.60 21.14
C TYR A 115 1.21 8.31 21.35
N LEU A 116 2.54 8.43 21.36
CA LEU A 116 3.39 7.30 21.76
C LEU A 116 3.30 7.13 23.29
N LYS A 117 3.30 5.86 23.73
CA LYS A 117 3.17 5.52 25.15
C LYS A 117 4.49 4.98 25.68
N ASP A 118 4.79 5.29 26.95
CA ASP A 118 5.88 4.66 27.67
C ASP A 118 5.57 3.18 28.03
N SER A 119 6.49 2.48 28.65
CA SER A 119 6.32 1.09 29.09
C SER A 119 5.22 0.91 30.16
N MET A 120 4.84 1.99 30.84
CA MET A 120 3.77 2.01 31.83
C MET A 120 2.40 2.43 31.23
N GLY A 121 2.32 2.65 29.90
CA GLY A 121 1.10 3.02 29.19
C GLY A 121 0.76 4.51 29.26
N ARG A 122 1.62 5.38 29.81
CA ARG A 122 1.40 6.83 29.86
C ARG A 122 1.66 7.44 28.47
N SER A 123 0.73 8.25 28.00
CA SER A 123 0.82 8.91 26.69
C SER A 123 1.72 10.14 26.75
N ILE A 124 2.60 10.30 25.77
CA ILE A 124 3.48 11.46 25.60
C ILE A 124 2.85 12.37 24.54
N SER A 125 2.29 13.50 24.95
CA SER A 125 1.40 14.33 24.13
C SER A 125 2.11 15.23 23.12
N GLY A 126 3.41 15.45 23.25
CA GLY A 126 4.17 16.31 22.34
C GLY A 126 5.66 16.32 22.61
N TYR A 127 6.42 17.03 21.74
CA TYR A 127 7.86 17.15 21.85
C TYR A 127 8.33 17.71 23.21
N PRO A 128 7.71 18.77 23.79
CA PRO A 128 8.13 19.27 25.11
C PRO A 128 7.97 18.25 26.25
N GLU A 129 6.95 17.40 26.18
CA GLU A 129 6.75 16.33 27.14
C GLU A 129 7.73 15.18 26.92
N PHE A 130 8.05 14.88 25.67
CA PHE A 130 9.11 13.94 25.33
C PHE A 130 10.46 14.38 25.87
N VAL A 131 10.80 15.67 25.79
CA VAL A 131 12.03 16.22 26.36
C VAL A 131 12.09 16.05 27.89
N ARG A 132 11.01 16.34 28.60
CA ARG A 132 10.91 16.08 30.03
C ARG A 132 11.10 14.61 30.38
N PHE A 133 10.39 13.76 29.66
CA PHE A 133 10.51 12.31 29.80
C PHE A 133 11.93 11.80 29.52
N ALA A 134 12.60 12.35 28.49
CA ALA A 134 13.98 11.99 28.18
C ALA A 134 14.98 12.38 29.25
N LYS A 135 14.73 13.45 30.00
CA LYS A 135 15.54 13.84 31.19
C LYS A 135 15.33 12.90 32.36
N GLU A 136 14.12 12.35 32.53
CA GLU A 136 13.78 11.45 33.65
C GLU A 136 14.16 9.98 33.31
N ASN A 137 13.92 9.53 32.08
CA ASN A 137 14.13 8.15 31.66
C ASN A 137 14.73 8.07 30.24
N PHE A 138 16.03 8.38 30.17
CA PHE A 138 16.75 8.47 28.88
C PHE A 138 16.78 7.16 28.09
N GLU A 139 16.87 6.01 28.76
CA GLU A 139 16.93 4.70 28.08
C GLU A 139 15.63 4.38 27.35
N GLU A 140 14.51 4.69 27.95
CA GLU A 140 13.20 4.48 27.35
C GLU A 140 12.88 5.55 26.31
N ALA A 141 13.31 6.78 26.52
CA ALA A 141 13.20 7.85 25.54
C ALA A 141 13.94 7.52 24.24
N VAL A 142 15.07 6.80 24.29
CA VAL A 142 15.74 6.27 23.10
C VAL A 142 14.84 5.31 22.32
N ARG A 143 14.04 4.48 22.97
CA ARG A 143 13.10 3.58 22.32
C ARG A 143 12.00 4.37 21.59
N ILE A 144 11.45 5.37 22.25
CA ILE A 144 10.40 6.25 21.69
C ILE A 144 10.94 7.09 20.54
N PHE A 145 12.14 7.65 20.67
CA PHE A 145 12.83 8.42 19.62
C PHE A 145 13.03 7.61 18.35
N TYR A 146 13.26 6.31 18.42
CA TYR A 146 13.42 5.42 17.28
C TYR A 146 12.13 4.74 16.83
N HIS A 147 10.99 5.12 17.38
CA HIS A 147 9.70 4.62 16.94
C HIS A 147 9.36 5.18 15.54
N GLN A 148 8.80 4.33 14.65
CA GLN A 148 8.52 4.70 13.26
C GLN A 148 7.68 5.98 13.09
N LYS A 149 6.76 6.22 14.04
CA LYS A 149 5.86 7.38 14.04
C LYS A 149 6.43 8.61 14.75
N PHE A 150 7.63 8.56 15.33
CA PHE A 150 8.21 9.67 16.09
C PHE A 150 8.38 10.91 15.24
N LEU A 151 9.00 10.77 14.08
CA LEU A 151 9.32 11.84 13.15
C LEU A 151 8.08 12.64 12.71
N ASP A 152 6.97 11.94 12.44
CA ASP A 152 5.76 12.58 11.92
C ASP A 152 4.88 13.17 13.04
N ARG A 153 5.04 12.71 14.28
CA ARG A 153 4.21 13.12 15.41
C ARG A 153 4.80 14.21 16.28
N TYR A 154 6.11 14.21 16.44
CA TYR A 154 6.79 15.11 17.38
C TYR A 154 7.64 16.18 16.69
N LEU A 155 7.98 16.03 15.41
CA LEU A 155 8.82 16.97 14.67
C LEU A 155 7.99 17.70 13.62
N GLU A 156 7.77 19.00 13.84
CA GLU A 156 6.90 19.82 12.98
C GLU A 156 7.69 20.42 11.81
N THR A 157 8.95 20.86 12.06
CA THR A 157 9.74 21.54 11.03
C THR A 157 10.48 20.59 10.09
N LEU A 158 10.71 21.03 8.86
CA LEU A 158 11.52 20.28 7.89
C LEU A 158 12.99 20.15 8.34
N GLU A 159 13.49 21.13 9.08
CA GLU A 159 14.87 21.12 9.62
C GLU A 159 15.04 20.06 10.68
N ASP A 160 14.12 19.94 11.62
CA ASP A 160 14.13 18.91 12.67
C ASP A 160 14.04 17.51 12.07
N LYS A 161 13.19 17.34 11.06
CA LYS A 161 13.06 16.05 10.33
C LYS A 161 14.35 15.69 9.58
N ARG A 162 15.07 16.67 9.03
CA ARG A 162 16.36 16.46 8.36
C ARG A 162 17.45 16.14 9.39
N LEU A 163 17.51 16.89 10.49
CA LEU A 163 18.43 16.65 11.59
C LEU A 163 18.23 15.24 12.19
N TYR A 164 17.01 14.88 12.52
CA TYR A 164 16.66 13.55 12.99
C TYR A 164 17.17 12.44 12.06
N ARG A 165 16.86 12.55 10.75
CA ARG A 165 17.31 11.58 9.74
C ARG A 165 18.83 11.53 9.61
N HIS A 166 19.51 12.65 9.77
CA HIS A 166 20.96 12.72 9.73
C HIS A 166 21.58 12.02 10.95
N LEU A 167 21.14 12.37 12.13
CA LEU A 167 21.68 11.84 13.39
C LEU A 167 21.37 10.35 13.59
N THR A 168 20.16 9.92 13.27
CA THR A 168 19.77 8.50 13.37
C THR A 168 20.51 7.58 12.39
N LYS A 169 21.06 8.13 11.31
CA LYS A 169 21.90 7.38 10.36
C LYS A 169 23.37 7.36 10.75
N LYS A 170 23.88 8.41 11.39
CA LYS A 170 25.30 8.64 11.62
C LYS A 170 25.75 8.14 12.99
N ASN A 171 24.94 8.29 14.03
CA ASN A 171 25.32 8.10 15.42
C ASN A 171 24.74 6.80 16.02
N SER A 172 25.25 6.39 17.18
CA SER A 172 24.61 5.35 17.97
C SER A 172 23.25 5.83 18.49
N LYS A 173 22.35 4.90 18.86
CA LYS A 173 20.98 5.26 19.26
C LYS A 173 20.94 6.28 20.41
N LYS A 174 21.81 6.14 21.39
CA LYS A 174 21.89 7.05 22.54
C LYS A 174 22.55 8.38 22.19
N GLU A 175 23.61 8.34 21.39
CA GLU A 175 24.30 9.54 20.91
C GLU A 175 23.41 10.37 19.99
N ALA A 176 22.63 9.72 19.12
CA ALA A 176 21.70 10.42 18.23
C ALA A 176 20.63 11.21 19.00
N LEU A 177 20.03 10.60 20.02
CA LEU A 177 19.08 11.31 20.89
C LEU A 177 19.77 12.41 21.67
N LYS A 178 20.95 12.15 22.27
CA LYS A 178 21.69 13.15 23.04
C LYS A 178 22.08 14.35 22.18
N GLU A 179 22.63 14.11 20.99
CA GLU A 179 23.01 15.16 20.04
C GLU A 179 21.79 15.91 19.50
N PHE A 180 20.67 15.23 19.30
CA PHE A 180 19.41 15.85 18.90
C PHE A 180 18.90 16.83 19.97
N LEU A 181 18.84 16.41 21.24
CA LEU A 181 18.40 17.25 22.35
C LEU A 181 19.37 18.42 22.62
N VAL A 182 20.68 18.22 22.48
CA VAL A 182 21.69 19.29 22.62
C VAL A 182 21.56 20.33 21.50
N THR A 183 21.31 19.89 20.25
CA THR A 183 21.17 20.80 19.11
C THR A 183 19.91 21.67 19.22
N HIS A 184 18.85 21.16 19.88
CA HIS A 184 17.62 21.92 20.17
C HIS A 184 17.71 22.78 21.43
N GLY A 185 18.84 22.75 22.16
CA GLY A 185 19.01 23.50 23.43
C GLY A 185 18.28 22.87 24.64
N ASP A 186 17.80 21.64 24.50
CA ASP A 186 17.02 20.93 25.51
C ASP A 186 17.90 20.21 26.56
N MET A 187 19.21 20.03 26.27
CA MET A 187 20.24 19.49 27.17
C MET A 187 21.55 20.26 27.02
N GLU A 188 22.26 20.45 28.14
CA GLU A 188 23.58 21.07 28.13
C GLU A 188 24.65 20.12 27.58
N LYS A 189 25.65 20.69 26.87
CA LYS A 189 26.83 19.93 26.45
C LYS A 189 27.65 19.58 27.71
N GLU A 190 27.87 18.29 27.97
CA GLU A 190 28.86 17.88 28.97
C GLU A 190 30.25 18.36 28.52
N PRO A 191 31.04 18.97 29.45
CA PRO A 191 32.41 19.37 29.12
C PRO A 191 33.23 18.13 28.78
N VAL A 192 33.87 18.15 27.65
CA VAL A 192 34.79 17.11 27.19
C VAL A 192 36.00 17.14 28.14
N PRO A 193 36.39 16.05 28.78
CA PRO A 193 37.67 16.01 29.54
C PRO A 193 38.81 16.13 28.54
N GLU A 194 39.70 17.11 28.76
CA GLU A 194 40.95 17.23 28.01
C GLU A 194 41.82 15.98 28.26
N GLU A 195 41.91 15.12 27.26
CA GLU A 195 42.90 14.04 27.24
C GLU A 195 44.31 14.63 27.04
N LYS A 196 45.10 14.52 28.10
CA LYS A 196 46.55 14.79 28.04
C LYS A 196 47.19 13.83 27.04
N THR A 197 47.77 14.40 26.02
CA THR A 197 48.56 13.73 25.00
C THR A 197 49.81 13.10 25.65
N LEU A 198 49.83 11.77 25.73
CA LEU A 198 51.08 11.02 25.92
C LEU A 198 51.56 10.54 24.56
N GLU A 199 52.68 11.07 24.14
CA GLU A 199 53.40 10.65 22.94
C GLU A 199 53.85 9.20 23.10
N VAL A 200 53.38 8.30 22.24
CA VAL A 200 53.87 6.93 22.07
C VAL A 200 54.49 6.83 20.69
N PRO A 201 55.67 6.17 20.56
CA PRO A 201 56.46 6.18 19.33
C PRO A 201 55.73 5.50 18.17
N LYS A 202 55.90 6.09 16.97
CA LYS A 202 55.33 5.63 15.73
C LYS A 202 55.92 4.25 15.36
N THR A 203 55.09 3.20 15.50
CA THR A 203 55.30 1.92 14.82
C THR A 203 54.50 1.99 13.53
N GLU A 204 55.12 1.66 12.41
CA GLU A 204 54.51 1.68 11.08
C GLU A 204 53.24 0.79 11.08
N THR A 205 52.10 1.41 11.05
CA THR A 205 50.82 0.73 10.89
C THR A 205 50.59 0.46 9.42
N VAL A 206 50.66 -0.80 9.04
CA VAL A 206 50.10 -1.26 7.77
C VAL A 206 48.62 -0.91 7.76
N GLU A 207 48.21 -0.01 6.91
CA GLU A 207 46.79 0.35 6.70
C GLU A 207 46.04 -0.86 6.16
N ILE A 208 45.39 -1.59 7.06
CA ILE A 208 44.39 -2.60 6.67
C ILE A 208 43.19 -1.84 6.13
N LYS A 209 43.00 -1.84 4.81
CA LYS A 209 41.82 -1.28 4.16
C LYS A 209 40.57 -1.93 4.76
N LYS A 210 39.85 -1.17 5.59
CA LYS A 210 38.57 -1.59 6.18
C LYS A 210 37.58 -1.90 5.05
N PRO A 211 36.87 -3.03 5.09
CA PRO A 211 35.84 -3.32 4.08
C PRO A 211 34.82 -2.18 4.04
N ALA A 212 34.63 -1.63 2.86
CA ALA A 212 33.77 -0.46 2.64
C ALA A 212 32.34 -0.73 3.15
N GLY A 213 31.88 0.07 4.10
CA GLY A 213 30.47 0.25 4.39
C GLY A 213 29.90 -0.33 5.69
N LYS A 214 30.63 -1.07 6.55
CA LYS A 214 30.07 -1.53 7.84
C LYS A 214 31.07 -1.31 8.99
N ARG A 215 30.80 -0.28 9.82
CA ARG A 215 31.52 -0.08 11.08
C ARG A 215 31.25 -1.26 12.02
N PHE A 216 32.31 -1.90 12.48
CA PHE A 216 32.24 -2.92 13.51
C PHE A 216 31.97 -2.28 14.89
N GLN A 217 30.87 -2.65 15.55
CA GLN A 217 30.55 -2.25 16.92
C GLN A 217 30.81 -3.43 17.87
N LYS A 218 31.49 -3.20 18.99
CA LYS A 218 31.86 -4.23 20.00
C LYS A 218 30.69 -5.07 20.53
N LYS A 219 29.46 -4.48 20.63
CA LYS A 219 28.28 -5.11 21.26
C LYS A 219 27.61 -6.25 20.46
N LYS A 220 28.14 -6.69 19.30
CA LYS A 220 27.52 -7.76 18.49
C LYS A 220 28.55 -8.80 18.03
N GLN A 221 29.48 -9.13 18.89
CA GLN A 221 30.59 -10.04 18.63
C GLN A 221 30.15 -11.38 18.04
N TRP A 222 29.19 -12.06 18.66
CA TRP A 222 28.71 -13.38 18.23
C TRP A 222 27.99 -13.34 16.88
N LYS A 223 27.22 -12.30 16.62
CA LYS A 223 26.59 -12.12 15.30
C LYS A 223 27.62 -11.97 14.18
N ARG A 224 28.79 -11.44 14.46
CA ARG A 224 29.89 -11.27 13.51
C ARG A 224 30.68 -12.54 13.34
N LEU A 225 30.87 -13.29 14.40
CA LEU A 225 31.46 -14.62 14.33
C LEU A 225 30.62 -15.52 13.41
N ILE A 226 29.32 -15.50 13.55
CA ILE A 226 28.38 -16.20 12.67
C ILE A 226 28.55 -15.73 11.21
N THR A 227 28.70 -14.43 10.98
CA THR A 227 28.93 -13.92 9.63
C THR A 227 30.27 -14.35 9.04
N ALA A 228 31.34 -14.36 9.83
CA ALA A 228 32.65 -14.84 9.41
C ALA A 228 32.64 -16.34 9.06
N HIS A 229 31.97 -17.13 9.89
CA HIS A 229 31.79 -18.56 9.65
C HIS A 229 30.94 -18.83 8.39
N LEU A 230 29.89 -18.06 8.16
CA LEU A 230 29.09 -18.11 6.95
C LEU A 230 29.98 -17.91 5.70
N HIS A 231 30.79 -16.86 5.69
CA HIS A 231 31.71 -16.61 4.59
C HIS A 231 32.78 -17.70 4.43
N TYR A 232 33.19 -18.33 5.53
CA TYR A 232 34.08 -19.46 5.50
C TYR A 232 33.43 -20.69 4.84
N ILE A 233 32.24 -21.10 5.28
CA ILE A 233 31.52 -22.26 4.73
C ILE A 233 31.25 -22.07 3.24
N MET A 234 30.82 -20.88 2.84
CA MET A 234 30.52 -20.56 1.45
C MET A 234 31.77 -20.34 0.58
N ASN A 235 32.94 -20.57 1.11
CA ASN A 235 34.21 -20.30 0.45
C ASN A 235 34.30 -18.91 -0.21
N SER A 236 33.72 -17.92 0.43
CA SER A 236 33.66 -16.55 -0.07
C SER A 236 35.04 -15.92 -0.13
N SER A 237 35.35 -15.21 -1.21
CA SER A 237 36.59 -14.43 -1.36
C SER A 237 36.78 -13.36 -0.25
N ARG A 238 35.73 -13.07 0.53
CA ARG A 238 35.77 -12.13 1.65
C ARG A 238 36.01 -12.76 3.01
N ARG A 239 36.13 -14.11 3.10
CA ARG A 239 36.26 -14.81 4.39
C ARG A 239 37.46 -14.32 5.21
N ASP A 240 38.63 -14.21 4.57
CA ASP A 240 39.89 -13.86 5.24
C ASP A 240 39.83 -12.38 5.75
N GLN A 241 39.26 -11.50 4.94
CA GLN A 241 39.04 -10.12 5.35
C GLN A 241 38.16 -10.02 6.60
N TRP A 242 37.10 -10.85 6.68
CA TRP A 242 36.19 -10.88 7.84
C TRP A 242 36.88 -11.46 9.07
N ILE A 243 37.71 -12.51 8.89
CA ILE A 243 38.47 -13.12 9.99
C ILE A 243 39.48 -12.12 10.57
N GLU A 244 40.25 -11.43 9.75
CA GLU A 244 41.22 -10.43 10.20
C GLU A 244 40.53 -9.20 10.85
N ALA A 245 39.40 -8.73 10.27
CA ALA A 245 38.65 -7.65 10.86
C ALA A 245 38.08 -8.01 12.25
N LEU A 246 37.69 -9.28 12.46
CA LEU A 246 37.24 -9.75 13.77
C LEU A 246 38.41 -9.84 14.77
N ARG A 247 39.58 -10.36 14.37
CA ARG A 247 40.79 -10.37 15.20
C ARG A 247 41.17 -8.97 15.68
N ALA A 248 41.18 -8.00 14.76
CA ALA A 248 41.51 -6.62 15.07
C ALA A 248 40.51 -5.95 16.02
N CYS A 249 39.25 -6.37 15.98
CA CYS A 249 38.20 -5.80 16.87
C CYS A 249 38.16 -6.40 18.28
N PHE A 250 38.67 -7.62 18.46
CA PHE A 250 38.57 -8.38 19.70
C PHE A 250 39.90 -9.03 20.08
N PRO A 251 40.96 -8.24 20.22
CA PRO A 251 42.22 -8.75 20.73
C PRO A 251 42.00 -9.27 22.17
N MET A 252 42.65 -10.34 22.54
CA MET A 252 42.57 -10.97 23.86
C MET A 252 41.30 -11.81 24.14
N ASP A 253 40.44 -12.07 23.15
CA ASP A 253 39.37 -13.05 23.28
C ASP A 253 39.85 -14.43 22.78
N TYR A 254 40.33 -15.22 23.73
CA TYR A 254 40.95 -16.52 23.40
C TYR A 254 39.98 -17.54 22.74
N ALA A 255 38.69 -17.54 23.12
CA ALA A 255 37.69 -18.40 22.52
C ALA A 255 37.48 -18.02 21.05
N LEU A 256 37.34 -16.73 20.78
CA LEU A 256 37.22 -16.22 19.43
C LEU A 256 38.48 -16.46 18.60
N GLU A 257 39.65 -16.19 19.15
CA GLU A 257 40.93 -16.36 18.48
C GLU A 257 41.18 -17.84 18.09
N GLY A 258 40.85 -18.76 18.99
CA GLY A 258 40.96 -20.19 18.71
C GLY A 258 40.01 -20.65 17.63
N TYR A 259 38.79 -20.16 17.63
CA TYR A 259 37.82 -20.46 16.58
C TYR A 259 38.24 -19.88 15.23
N LEU A 260 38.77 -18.68 15.18
CA LEU A 260 39.28 -18.05 13.98
C LEU A 260 40.53 -18.78 13.45
N ALA A 261 41.43 -19.22 14.33
CA ALA A 261 42.56 -20.08 13.97
C ALA A 261 42.10 -21.41 13.37
N TYR A 262 41.08 -22.02 13.95
CA TYR A 262 40.44 -23.23 13.39
C TYR A 262 39.88 -22.99 11.99
N LEU A 263 39.16 -21.90 11.77
CA LEU A 263 38.62 -21.56 10.45
C LEU A 263 39.71 -21.33 9.39
N LYS A 264 40.86 -20.78 9.79
CA LYS A 264 42.02 -20.58 8.91
C LYS A 264 42.87 -21.82 8.72
N LYS A 265 42.62 -22.90 9.43
CA LYS A 265 43.47 -24.09 9.51
C LYS A 265 44.88 -23.78 10.03
N ASP A 266 44.98 -22.82 10.95
CA ASP A 266 46.22 -22.43 11.60
C ASP A 266 46.51 -23.38 12.78
N GLU A 267 47.32 -24.38 12.57
CA GLU A 267 47.61 -25.42 13.60
C GLU A 267 48.38 -24.85 14.78
N ASP A 268 49.35 -23.94 14.54
CA ASP A 268 50.10 -23.31 15.63
C ASP A 268 49.23 -22.40 16.49
N GLY A 269 48.33 -21.67 15.84
CA GLY A 269 47.33 -20.85 16.51
C GLY A 269 46.36 -21.67 17.35
N LYS A 270 45.93 -22.85 16.89
CA LYS A 270 45.06 -23.76 17.66
C LYS A 270 45.77 -24.29 18.89
N GLN A 271 47.01 -24.76 18.77
CA GLN A 271 47.75 -25.29 19.91
C GLN A 271 48.08 -24.24 20.95
N LYS A 272 48.49 -23.05 20.51
CA LYS A 272 48.71 -21.91 21.38
C LYS A 272 47.43 -21.54 22.13
N TYR A 273 46.29 -21.54 21.43
CA TYR A 273 44.99 -21.30 22.01
C TYR A 273 44.62 -22.31 23.11
N LEU A 274 44.78 -23.61 22.87
CA LEU A 274 44.50 -24.64 23.86
C LEU A 274 45.26 -24.42 25.16
N ASN A 275 46.54 -24.05 25.08
CA ASN A 275 47.38 -23.79 26.24
C ASN A 275 46.82 -22.56 27.05
N LEU A 276 46.27 -21.56 26.35
CA LEU A 276 45.67 -20.37 26.99
C LEU A 276 44.25 -20.63 27.48
N ALA A 277 43.49 -21.51 26.82
CA ALA A 277 42.11 -21.85 27.14
C ALA A 277 42.00 -22.91 28.29
N ALA A 278 43.10 -23.52 28.72
CA ALA A 278 43.10 -24.47 29.84
C ALA A 278 42.55 -23.90 31.16
N GLY A 279 42.44 -22.59 31.29
CA GLY A 279 41.85 -21.89 32.44
C GLY A 279 40.37 -21.51 32.25
N VAL A 280 39.70 -21.91 31.18
CA VAL A 280 38.25 -21.63 30.99
C VAL A 280 37.49 -22.68 31.78
N THR A 281 36.87 -22.24 32.88
CA THR A 281 36.04 -23.08 33.73
C THR A 281 34.62 -23.18 33.22
N GLU A 282 33.92 -24.24 33.61
CA GLU A 282 32.49 -24.40 33.35
C GLU A 282 31.70 -23.20 33.90
N PRO A 283 30.73 -22.67 33.15
CA PRO A 283 29.89 -21.55 33.59
C PRO A 283 29.03 -21.93 34.80
N GLU A 284 28.89 -21.02 35.77
CA GLU A 284 28.01 -21.19 36.91
C GLU A 284 26.53 -21.10 36.50
N GLU A 285 25.60 -21.64 37.31
CA GLU A 285 24.17 -21.49 37.14
C GLU A 285 23.77 -20.01 36.98
N GLY A 286 23.01 -19.71 35.91
CA GLY A 286 22.63 -18.31 35.62
C GLY A 286 23.67 -17.52 34.82
N ALA A 287 24.72 -18.16 34.28
CA ALA A 287 25.69 -17.52 33.39
C ALA A 287 25.00 -16.91 32.15
N SER A 288 25.61 -15.88 31.59
CA SER A 288 25.11 -15.29 30.35
C SER A 288 25.30 -16.24 29.16
N MET A 289 24.42 -16.12 28.14
CA MET A 289 24.55 -16.86 26.87
C MET A 289 25.95 -16.72 26.26
N GLU A 290 26.59 -15.56 26.42
CA GLU A 290 27.93 -15.31 25.89
C GLU A 290 29.00 -16.14 26.61
N GLN A 291 28.87 -16.30 27.94
CA GLN A 291 29.77 -17.14 28.72
C GLN A 291 29.63 -18.62 28.35
N VAL A 292 28.39 -19.10 28.23
CA VAL A 292 28.10 -20.48 27.82
C VAL A 292 28.65 -20.74 26.40
N LEU A 293 28.40 -19.88 25.44
CA LEU A 293 28.93 -20.06 24.09
C LEU A 293 30.47 -20.01 24.05
N ARG A 294 31.10 -19.16 24.83
CA ARG A 294 32.55 -19.10 24.94
C ARG A 294 33.13 -20.41 25.47
N TYR A 295 32.50 -20.96 26.47
CA TYR A 295 32.87 -22.27 27.03
C TYR A 295 32.68 -23.38 26.02
N LEU A 296 31.50 -23.50 25.41
CA LEU A 296 31.21 -24.53 24.39
C LEU A 296 32.13 -24.46 23.17
N ILE A 297 32.49 -23.26 22.71
CA ILE A 297 33.49 -23.11 21.64
C ILE A 297 34.85 -23.65 22.08
N THR A 298 35.25 -23.43 23.34
CA THR A 298 36.50 -23.93 23.88
C THR A 298 36.49 -25.45 23.90
N GLN A 299 35.42 -26.08 24.38
CA GLN A 299 35.29 -27.54 24.40
C GLN A 299 35.25 -28.11 22.97
N TYR A 300 34.52 -27.49 22.05
CA TYR A 300 34.50 -27.88 20.64
C TYR A 300 35.90 -27.91 20.03
N ILE A 301 36.73 -26.89 20.25
CA ILE A 301 38.10 -26.82 19.70
C ILE A 301 38.96 -27.88 20.35
N LYS A 302 38.83 -28.08 21.67
CA LYS A 302 39.51 -29.16 22.38
C LYS A 302 39.21 -30.53 21.75
N CYS A 303 37.93 -30.90 21.59
CA CYS A 303 37.52 -32.14 20.95
C CYS A 303 38.08 -32.31 19.52
N LYS A 304 38.08 -31.22 18.72
CA LYS A 304 38.63 -31.24 17.34
C LYS A 304 40.14 -31.46 17.29
N ILE A 305 40.85 -31.10 18.33
CA ILE A 305 42.32 -31.30 18.39
C ILE A 305 42.66 -32.67 18.98
N THR A 306 42.02 -33.05 20.09
CA THR A 306 42.26 -34.36 20.76
C THR A 306 41.79 -35.54 19.92
N LYS A 307 40.75 -35.37 19.12
CA LYS A 307 40.10 -36.40 18.29
C LYS A 307 39.70 -37.67 19.06
N ASN A 308 39.37 -37.52 20.33
CA ASN A 308 38.90 -38.58 21.19
C ASN A 308 37.36 -38.72 21.09
N GLU A 309 36.85 -39.93 20.84
CA GLU A 309 35.40 -40.18 20.71
C GLU A 309 34.66 -40.00 22.03
N LEU A 310 35.24 -40.35 23.18
CA LEU A 310 34.62 -40.09 24.48
C LEU A 310 34.40 -38.59 24.74
N ASP A 311 35.35 -37.76 24.36
CA ASP A 311 35.22 -36.30 24.47
C ASP A 311 34.09 -35.75 23.59
N LYS A 312 33.80 -36.42 22.45
CA LYS A 312 32.68 -36.05 21.59
C LYS A 312 31.30 -36.33 22.22
N ASP A 313 31.13 -37.53 22.81
CA ASP A 313 29.88 -37.92 23.42
C ASP A 313 29.58 -37.07 24.66
N GLU A 314 30.61 -36.73 25.43
CA GLU A 314 30.53 -35.80 26.53
C GLU A 314 30.12 -34.42 26.05
N PHE A 315 30.77 -33.92 24.99
CA PHE A 315 30.41 -32.63 24.39
C PHE A 315 28.96 -32.60 23.87
N TYR A 316 28.51 -33.69 23.23
CA TYR A 316 27.12 -33.76 22.78
C TYR A 316 26.13 -33.64 23.94
N SER A 317 26.37 -34.40 25.01
CA SER A 317 25.54 -34.38 26.21
C SER A 317 25.53 -33.00 26.88
N GLU A 318 26.69 -32.36 26.96
CA GLU A 318 26.87 -31.04 27.54
C GLU A 318 26.13 -29.95 26.75
N VAL A 319 26.27 -29.92 25.42
CA VAL A 319 25.54 -28.94 24.58
C VAL A 319 24.03 -29.13 24.71
N ARG A 320 23.56 -30.38 24.72
CA ARG A 320 22.13 -30.70 24.88
C ARG A 320 21.61 -30.29 26.25
N GLN A 321 22.41 -30.45 27.29
CA GLN A 321 22.07 -29.99 28.65
C GLN A 321 21.87 -28.49 28.66
N TYR A 322 22.82 -27.71 28.16
CA TYR A 322 22.68 -26.25 28.07
C TYR A 322 21.45 -25.81 27.25
N GLN A 323 21.13 -26.51 26.16
CA GLN A 323 19.92 -26.26 25.39
C GLN A 323 18.65 -26.51 26.21
N SER A 324 18.62 -27.61 27.01
CA SER A 324 17.49 -27.91 27.89
C SER A 324 17.34 -26.92 29.06
N ASP A 325 18.44 -26.35 29.51
CA ASP A 325 18.48 -25.31 30.54
C ASP A 325 18.09 -23.91 30.04
N GLY A 326 17.68 -23.84 28.76
CA GLY A 326 17.14 -22.60 28.15
C GLY A 326 18.17 -21.77 27.38
N TYR A 327 19.41 -22.23 27.23
CA TYR A 327 20.41 -21.57 26.39
C TYR A 327 20.20 -21.89 24.90
N GLN A 328 19.04 -21.50 24.36
CA GLN A 328 18.66 -21.73 22.97
C GLN A 328 19.39 -20.74 22.05
N HIS A 329 20.41 -21.22 21.34
CA HIS A 329 21.16 -20.42 20.39
C HIS A 329 21.57 -21.24 19.19
N ILE A 330 21.44 -20.65 17.97
CA ILE A 330 21.81 -21.32 16.71
C ILE A 330 23.24 -21.88 16.73
N PHE A 331 24.14 -21.24 17.45
CA PHE A 331 25.53 -21.68 17.50
C PHE A 331 25.72 -23.03 18.22
N CYS A 332 24.89 -23.36 19.20
CA CYS A 332 24.87 -24.68 19.82
C CYS A 332 24.55 -25.77 18.78
N THR A 333 23.50 -25.60 17.99
CA THR A 333 23.15 -26.51 16.90
C THR A 333 24.25 -26.61 15.83
N VAL A 334 24.89 -25.50 15.51
CA VAL A 334 26.04 -25.47 14.58
C VAL A 334 27.22 -26.25 15.11
N LEU A 335 27.58 -26.11 16.37
CA LEU A 335 28.67 -26.86 16.99
C LEU A 335 28.39 -28.36 16.98
N LEU A 336 27.16 -28.80 17.30
CA LEU A 336 26.73 -30.20 17.19
C LEU A 336 26.85 -30.73 15.77
N GLU A 337 26.34 -29.99 14.80
CA GLU A 337 26.44 -30.37 13.37
C GLU A 337 27.89 -30.50 12.94
N ARG A 338 28.76 -29.55 13.28
CA ARG A 338 30.18 -29.58 12.91
C ARG A 338 30.97 -30.68 13.63
N MET A 339 30.48 -31.19 14.74
CA MET A 339 31.03 -32.38 15.40
C MET A 339 30.51 -33.68 14.82
N GLY A 340 29.47 -33.66 14.00
CA GLY A 340 28.87 -34.84 13.34
C GLY A 340 27.66 -35.41 14.03
N TYR A 341 27.09 -34.74 15.02
CA TYR A 341 25.91 -35.21 15.77
C TYR A 341 24.70 -35.56 14.90
N TYR A 342 24.51 -34.81 13.82
CA TYR A 342 23.40 -35.02 12.89
C TYR A 342 23.77 -35.81 11.63
N GLN A 343 24.97 -36.42 11.58
CA GLN A 343 25.49 -37.08 10.38
C GLN A 343 24.55 -38.17 9.84
N GLU A 344 23.86 -38.89 10.72
CA GLU A 344 22.89 -39.93 10.39
C GLU A 344 21.43 -39.47 10.55
N ASN A 345 21.22 -38.26 10.99
CA ASN A 345 19.89 -37.71 11.29
C ASN A 345 19.71 -36.28 10.80
N VAL A 346 19.70 -36.07 9.50
CA VAL A 346 19.49 -34.76 8.86
C VAL A 346 18.12 -34.18 9.20
N MET A 347 17.11 -35.03 9.37
CA MET A 347 15.76 -34.60 9.76
C MET A 347 15.73 -34.03 11.19
N GLY A 348 16.51 -34.60 12.11
CA GLY A 348 16.67 -34.03 13.45
C GLY A 348 17.30 -32.64 13.43
N LEU A 349 18.27 -32.40 12.54
CA LEU A 349 18.81 -31.06 12.33
C LEU A 349 17.72 -30.10 11.78
N TRP A 350 16.92 -30.56 10.84
CA TRP A 350 15.83 -29.78 10.27
C TRP A 350 14.79 -29.39 11.34
N GLU A 351 14.42 -30.31 12.21
CA GLU A 351 13.49 -30.07 13.31
C GLU A 351 14.05 -29.07 14.34
N ASP A 352 15.31 -29.23 14.77
CA ASP A 352 15.95 -28.28 15.69
C ASP A 352 16.08 -26.87 15.10
N LEU A 353 16.37 -26.77 13.81
CA LEU A 353 16.42 -25.48 13.11
C LEU A 353 15.01 -24.84 13.00
N ASN A 354 13.99 -25.63 12.77
CA ASN A 354 12.61 -25.13 12.70
C ASN A 354 12.13 -24.67 14.09
N GLN A 355 12.51 -25.37 15.16
CA GLN A 355 12.21 -24.93 16.52
C GLN A 355 12.88 -23.58 16.83
N LEU A 356 14.17 -23.44 16.50
CA LEU A 356 14.90 -22.16 16.65
C LEU A 356 14.24 -21.02 15.87
N TRP A 357 13.72 -21.30 14.68
CA TRP A 357 12.98 -20.30 13.90
C TRP A 357 11.66 -19.92 14.59
N ALA A 358 10.93 -20.88 15.11
CA ALA A 358 9.69 -20.67 15.86
C ALA A 358 9.92 -19.84 17.12
N ASP A 359 11.07 -20.02 17.78
CA ASP A 359 11.51 -19.25 18.97
C ASP A 359 12.03 -17.84 18.62
N GLY A 360 11.94 -17.43 17.34
CA GLY A 360 12.32 -16.09 16.88
C GLY A 360 13.81 -15.91 16.55
N CYS A 361 14.57 -16.97 16.41
CA CYS A 361 15.97 -16.93 16.00
C CYS A 361 16.11 -16.75 14.48
N TYR A 362 16.08 -15.52 13.98
CA TYR A 362 16.24 -15.22 12.53
C TYR A 362 17.70 -14.96 12.16
N SER A 363 18.56 -15.94 12.36
CA SER A 363 19.98 -15.86 12.05
C SER A 363 20.26 -16.20 10.57
N PRO A 364 21.18 -15.51 9.88
CA PRO A 364 21.66 -15.94 8.55
C PRO A 364 22.23 -17.35 8.54
N TYR A 365 22.74 -17.80 9.66
CA TYR A 365 23.28 -19.15 9.84
C TYR A 365 22.19 -20.22 9.79
N LEU A 366 21.06 -19.95 10.45
CA LEU A 366 19.88 -20.80 10.41
C LEU A 366 19.39 -20.96 8.97
N TYR A 367 19.27 -19.89 8.23
CA TYR A 367 18.86 -19.94 6.83
C TYR A 367 19.86 -20.68 5.94
N LEU A 368 21.18 -20.59 6.23
CA LEU A 368 22.18 -21.34 5.50
C LEU A 368 21.97 -22.85 5.64
N TYR A 369 21.88 -23.34 6.88
CA TYR A 369 21.70 -24.78 7.12
C TYR A 369 20.37 -25.28 6.58
N GLN A 370 19.29 -24.53 6.79
CA GLN A 370 18.01 -24.87 6.20
C GLN A 370 18.05 -24.88 4.66
N ALA A 371 18.74 -23.93 4.03
CA ALA A 371 18.92 -23.93 2.59
C ALA A 371 19.73 -25.15 2.11
N MET A 372 20.80 -25.51 2.80
CA MET A 372 21.61 -26.70 2.45
C MET A 372 20.78 -27.98 2.56
N ILE A 373 19.94 -28.12 3.58
CA ILE A 373 19.05 -29.26 3.74
C ILE A 373 18.00 -29.29 2.62
N LEU A 374 17.36 -28.16 2.30
CA LEU A 374 16.39 -28.09 1.20
C LEU A 374 16.98 -28.42 -0.17
N LEU A 375 18.25 -28.13 -0.39
CA LEU A 375 18.94 -28.48 -1.64
C LEU A 375 19.27 -29.98 -1.72
N GLN A 376 19.47 -30.64 -0.58
CA GLN A 376 19.70 -32.09 -0.50
C GLN A 376 18.39 -32.89 -0.53
N GLU A 377 17.36 -32.34 0.11
CA GLU A 377 16.02 -32.93 0.26
C GLU A 377 14.94 -32.01 -0.32
N PRO A 378 14.82 -31.92 -1.66
CA PRO A 378 13.88 -31.02 -2.33
C PRO A 378 12.41 -31.27 -1.94
N ASP A 379 12.07 -32.46 -1.51
CA ASP A 379 10.73 -32.84 -1.08
C ASP A 379 10.24 -32.07 0.17
N LEU A 380 11.15 -31.45 0.90
CA LEU A 380 10.82 -30.54 2.01
C LEU A 380 10.28 -29.20 1.53
N LEU A 381 10.47 -28.85 0.25
CA LEU A 381 9.92 -27.65 -0.37
C LEU A 381 8.45 -27.86 -0.79
N VAL A 382 7.58 -28.05 0.19
CA VAL A 382 6.16 -28.37 -0.05
C VAL A 382 5.30 -27.10 -0.24
N ARG A 383 5.67 -25.99 0.42
CA ARG A 383 4.91 -24.75 0.45
C ARG A 383 5.79 -23.53 0.65
N LEU A 384 5.33 -22.38 0.13
CA LEU A 384 5.97 -21.09 0.36
C LEU A 384 5.30 -20.37 1.56
N ASP A 385 5.67 -20.76 2.77
CA ASP A 385 5.37 -20.01 3.99
C ASP A 385 6.47 -18.95 4.27
N PRO A 386 6.31 -18.08 5.27
CA PRO A 386 7.28 -17.02 5.56
C PRO A 386 8.69 -17.53 5.84
N GLN A 387 8.83 -18.69 6.49
CA GLN A 387 10.11 -19.33 6.76
C GLN A 387 10.77 -19.80 5.45
N THR A 388 10.06 -20.59 4.65
CA THR A 388 10.55 -21.11 3.38
C THR A 388 10.92 -19.99 2.40
N VAL A 389 10.11 -18.93 2.33
CA VAL A 389 10.44 -17.73 1.54
C VAL A 389 11.73 -17.07 2.06
N GLY A 390 11.95 -17.02 3.36
CA GLY A 390 13.17 -16.52 3.98
C GLY A 390 14.40 -17.35 3.57
N ILE A 391 14.27 -18.66 3.62
CA ILE A 391 15.32 -19.61 3.22
C ILE A 391 15.65 -19.46 1.72
N CYS A 392 14.63 -19.46 0.86
CA CYS A 392 14.82 -19.31 -0.59
C CYS A 392 15.44 -17.95 -0.95
N ARG A 393 15.06 -16.86 -0.30
CA ARG A 393 15.67 -15.53 -0.48
C ARG A 393 17.13 -15.52 -0.05
N PHE A 394 17.45 -16.21 1.03
CA PHE A 394 18.82 -16.38 1.48
C PHE A 394 19.61 -17.16 0.44
N ALA A 395 19.11 -18.31 0.01
CA ALA A 395 19.75 -19.18 -0.98
C ALA A 395 19.97 -18.44 -2.32
N LEU A 396 18.99 -17.67 -2.78
CA LEU A 396 19.12 -16.83 -3.98
C LEU A 396 20.23 -15.78 -3.83
N ARG A 397 20.31 -15.12 -2.69
CA ARG A 397 21.30 -14.06 -2.42
C ARG A 397 22.74 -14.58 -2.41
N TYR A 398 22.94 -15.82 -2.02
CA TYR A 398 24.25 -16.45 -1.88
C TYR A 398 24.57 -17.47 -2.98
N ASP A 399 23.80 -17.42 -4.07
CA ASP A 399 24.01 -18.25 -5.26
C ASP A 399 23.94 -19.77 -5.02
N LEU A 400 23.08 -20.17 -4.08
CA LEU A 400 22.90 -21.60 -3.73
C LEU A 400 21.78 -22.27 -4.53
N LEU A 401 20.83 -21.50 -5.12
CA LEU A 401 19.74 -22.05 -5.92
C LEU A 401 20.22 -22.47 -7.31
N THR A 402 19.68 -23.57 -7.80
CA THR A 402 19.76 -24.01 -9.19
C THR A 402 18.44 -23.76 -9.93
N GLU A 403 18.41 -24.03 -11.24
CA GLU A 403 17.17 -23.90 -12.02
C GLU A 403 16.05 -24.80 -11.51
N ASN A 404 16.35 -25.99 -11.01
CA ASN A 404 15.34 -26.94 -10.52
C ASN A 404 14.59 -26.41 -9.30
N GLU A 405 15.30 -25.84 -8.31
CA GLU A 405 14.68 -25.23 -7.15
C GLU A 405 13.89 -23.99 -7.55
N VAL A 406 14.37 -23.21 -8.53
CA VAL A 406 13.65 -22.04 -9.04
C VAL A 406 12.35 -22.46 -9.73
N LEU A 407 12.34 -23.53 -10.49
CA LEU A 407 11.12 -24.11 -11.08
C LEU A 407 10.14 -24.58 -9.99
N ALA A 408 10.62 -25.27 -8.97
CA ALA A 408 9.79 -25.69 -7.83
C ALA A 408 9.19 -24.49 -7.09
N ILE A 409 9.98 -23.45 -6.81
CA ILE A 409 9.52 -22.19 -6.21
C ILE A 409 8.44 -21.54 -7.08
N SER A 410 8.66 -21.47 -8.39
CA SER A 410 7.72 -20.87 -9.35
C SER A 410 6.39 -21.63 -9.38
N PHE A 411 6.46 -22.96 -9.41
CA PHE A 411 5.27 -23.82 -9.38
C PHE A 411 4.45 -23.67 -8.07
N LEU A 412 5.14 -23.61 -6.92
CA LEU A 412 4.48 -23.41 -5.62
C LEU A 412 3.88 -22.01 -5.52
N ALA A 413 4.55 -21.01 -6.07
CA ALA A 413 4.04 -19.64 -6.12
C ALA A 413 2.80 -19.55 -7.02
N ALA A 414 2.81 -20.23 -8.16
CA ALA A 414 1.67 -20.29 -9.07
C ALA A 414 0.39 -20.85 -8.44
N LYS A 415 0.50 -21.71 -7.42
CA LYS A 415 -0.64 -22.28 -6.66
C LYS A 415 -1.19 -21.33 -5.59
N LYS A 416 -0.51 -20.23 -5.25
CA LYS A 416 -0.98 -19.31 -4.20
C LYS A 416 -2.18 -18.50 -4.67
N LYS A 417 -3.23 -18.44 -3.83
CA LYS A 417 -4.45 -17.67 -4.11
C LYS A 417 -4.24 -16.16 -3.96
N LYS A 418 -3.35 -15.76 -3.04
CA LYS A 418 -3.04 -14.34 -2.77
C LYS A 418 -1.55 -14.07 -2.94
N GLU A 419 -1.24 -12.96 -3.54
CA GLU A 419 0.11 -12.43 -3.64
C GLU A 419 0.59 -11.98 -2.26
N THR A 420 1.88 -12.23 -1.97
CA THR A 420 2.59 -11.59 -0.87
C THR A 420 3.82 -10.88 -1.43
N PRO A 421 4.14 -9.66 -0.97
CA PRO A 421 5.29 -8.90 -1.46
C PRO A 421 6.61 -9.68 -1.36
N ALA A 422 6.72 -10.56 -0.35
CA ALA A 422 7.90 -11.38 -0.13
C ALA A 422 8.09 -12.45 -1.23
N ILE A 423 7.00 -13.13 -1.62
CA ILE A 423 7.01 -14.14 -2.70
C ILE A 423 7.29 -13.48 -4.04
N LEU A 424 6.62 -12.36 -4.32
CA LEU A 424 6.83 -11.61 -5.55
C LEU A 424 8.28 -11.13 -5.67
N SER A 425 8.85 -10.57 -4.59
CA SER A 425 10.25 -10.15 -4.54
C SER A 425 11.23 -11.31 -4.74
N LEU A 426 10.91 -12.51 -4.23
CA LEU A 426 11.70 -13.72 -4.44
C LEU A 426 11.68 -14.12 -5.92
N LEU A 427 10.51 -14.25 -6.53
CA LEU A 427 10.35 -14.61 -7.94
C LEU A 427 11.02 -13.62 -8.88
N MET A 428 10.86 -12.32 -8.62
CA MET A 428 11.54 -11.26 -9.41
C MET A 428 13.06 -11.37 -9.29
N GLY A 429 13.56 -11.76 -8.14
CA GLY A 429 14.99 -12.05 -7.93
C GLY A 429 15.44 -13.30 -8.67
N CYS A 430 14.66 -14.38 -8.65
CA CYS A 430 14.91 -15.60 -9.40
C CYS A 430 14.95 -15.33 -10.92
N TYR A 431 13.95 -14.60 -11.43
CA TYR A 431 13.91 -14.26 -12.85
C TYR A 431 15.11 -13.43 -13.30
N LYS A 432 15.54 -12.46 -12.52
CA LYS A 432 16.72 -11.64 -12.83
C LYS A 432 18.01 -12.45 -12.98
N LYS A 433 18.07 -13.61 -12.33
CA LYS A 433 19.25 -14.47 -12.34
C LYS A 433 19.16 -15.60 -13.36
N PHE A 434 17.98 -16.24 -13.48
CA PHE A 434 17.81 -17.47 -14.28
C PHE A 434 17.03 -17.25 -15.57
N HIS A 435 16.26 -16.18 -15.69
CA HIS A 435 15.47 -15.83 -16.87
C HIS A 435 14.51 -16.92 -17.38
N THR A 436 13.99 -17.77 -16.47
CA THR A 436 13.09 -18.88 -16.86
C THR A 436 11.70 -18.39 -17.15
N THR A 437 11.06 -18.94 -18.21
CA THR A 437 9.70 -18.61 -18.62
C THR A 437 8.67 -18.94 -17.56
N ASP A 438 8.84 -20.05 -16.82
CA ASP A 438 7.95 -20.47 -15.74
C ASP A 438 7.94 -19.48 -14.57
N THR A 439 9.10 -18.90 -14.25
CA THR A 439 9.19 -17.84 -13.23
C THR A 439 8.47 -16.59 -13.70
N LEU A 440 8.64 -16.18 -14.95
CA LEU A 440 7.94 -15.04 -15.53
C LEU A 440 6.43 -15.27 -15.53
N HIS A 441 5.98 -16.46 -15.95
CA HIS A 441 4.59 -16.85 -15.90
C HIS A 441 4.01 -16.71 -14.48
N SER A 442 4.75 -17.20 -13.47
CA SER A 442 4.31 -17.13 -12.07
C SER A 442 4.25 -15.69 -11.54
N ILE A 443 5.20 -14.82 -11.96
CA ILE A 443 5.17 -13.38 -11.64
C ILE A 443 3.92 -12.73 -12.20
N CYS A 444 3.68 -12.88 -13.52
CA CYS A 444 2.52 -12.29 -14.18
C CYS A 444 1.21 -12.81 -13.58
N ALA A 445 1.10 -14.14 -13.37
CA ALA A 445 -0.09 -14.75 -12.77
C ALA A 445 -0.38 -14.25 -11.35
N LEU A 446 0.64 -13.99 -10.53
CA LEU A 446 0.45 -13.43 -9.19
C LEU A 446 0.07 -11.95 -9.23
N LEU A 447 0.65 -11.17 -10.14
CA LEU A 447 0.31 -9.77 -10.33
C LEU A 447 -1.14 -9.61 -10.79
N ILE A 448 -1.59 -10.44 -11.74
CA ILE A 448 -2.98 -10.45 -12.24
C ILE A 448 -3.94 -10.82 -11.09
N ARG A 449 -3.70 -11.91 -10.37
CA ARG A 449 -4.53 -12.32 -9.22
C ARG A 449 -4.54 -11.33 -8.07
N GLY A 450 -3.45 -10.58 -7.90
CA GLY A 450 -3.34 -9.52 -6.91
C GLY A 450 -3.89 -8.18 -7.38
N GLU A 451 -4.49 -8.14 -8.59
CA GLU A 451 -5.02 -6.92 -9.23
C GLU A 451 -3.98 -5.78 -9.27
N LYS A 452 -2.72 -6.13 -9.44
CA LYS A 452 -1.59 -5.18 -9.48
C LYS A 452 -1.45 -4.59 -10.87
N GLN A 453 -1.60 -3.29 -10.96
CA GLN A 453 -1.46 -2.53 -12.20
C GLN A 453 -0.63 -1.26 -11.97
N GLY A 454 -0.12 -0.68 -13.02
CA GLY A 454 0.64 0.57 -13.00
C GLY A 454 2.08 0.44 -13.51
N PRO A 455 2.77 1.57 -13.74
CA PRO A 455 4.07 1.61 -14.41
C PRO A 455 5.16 0.76 -13.76
N GLN A 456 5.09 0.55 -12.42
CA GLN A 456 6.05 -0.28 -11.70
C GLN A 456 5.99 -1.77 -12.08
N TYR A 457 4.86 -2.24 -12.64
CA TYR A 457 4.66 -3.63 -13.05
C TYR A 457 4.72 -3.81 -14.57
N LEU A 458 4.69 -2.72 -15.34
CA LEU A 458 4.67 -2.71 -16.81
C LEU A 458 5.73 -3.64 -17.41
N LYS A 459 6.98 -3.53 -16.93
CA LYS A 459 8.09 -4.37 -17.40
C LYS A 459 7.78 -5.88 -17.37
N TRP A 460 7.07 -6.34 -16.36
CA TRP A 460 6.76 -7.77 -16.21
C TRP A 460 5.69 -8.22 -17.20
N PHE A 461 4.66 -7.42 -17.38
CA PHE A 461 3.63 -7.70 -18.37
C PHE A 461 4.17 -7.57 -19.80
N GLU A 462 5.02 -6.58 -20.08
CA GLU A 462 5.69 -6.42 -21.37
C GLU A 462 6.54 -7.66 -21.71
N LEU A 463 7.34 -8.16 -20.76
CA LEU A 463 8.08 -9.41 -20.94
C LEU A 463 7.12 -10.59 -21.15
N GLY A 464 6.01 -10.65 -20.42
CA GLY A 464 5.00 -11.69 -20.58
C GLY A 464 4.39 -11.70 -21.99
N VAL A 465 4.05 -10.54 -22.53
CA VAL A 465 3.56 -10.36 -23.91
C VAL A 465 4.62 -10.78 -24.92
N LYS A 466 5.85 -10.30 -24.79
CA LYS A 466 6.99 -10.66 -25.68
C LYS A 466 7.31 -12.16 -25.70
N HIS A 467 7.12 -12.83 -24.57
CA HIS A 467 7.28 -14.28 -24.47
C HIS A 467 6.01 -15.08 -24.80
N HIS A 468 4.95 -14.41 -25.25
CA HIS A 468 3.65 -15.01 -25.60
C HIS A 468 3.11 -15.95 -24.52
N LEU A 469 3.17 -15.51 -23.25
CA LEU A 469 2.67 -16.31 -22.15
C LEU A 469 1.16 -16.53 -22.26
N ARG A 470 0.72 -17.75 -22.07
CA ARG A 470 -0.70 -18.12 -22.07
C ARG A 470 -1.31 -17.88 -20.70
N LEU A 471 -1.66 -16.64 -20.42
CA LEU A 471 -2.31 -16.23 -19.17
C LEU A 471 -3.56 -15.43 -19.51
N THR A 472 -4.66 -15.76 -18.85
CA THR A 472 -5.90 -14.97 -18.91
C THR A 472 -5.62 -13.56 -18.38
N GLU A 473 -6.16 -12.56 -19.06
CA GLU A 473 -6.04 -11.12 -18.72
C GLU A 473 -4.60 -10.54 -18.79
N LEU A 474 -3.63 -11.25 -19.35
CA LEU A 474 -2.25 -10.74 -19.45
C LEU A 474 -2.19 -9.43 -20.26
N TYR A 475 -2.84 -9.40 -21.40
CA TYR A 475 -2.87 -8.26 -22.30
C TYR A 475 -3.65 -7.09 -21.71
N GLU A 476 -4.74 -7.37 -20.98
CA GLU A 476 -5.51 -6.37 -20.25
C GLU A 476 -4.67 -5.71 -19.17
N TYR A 477 -3.96 -6.49 -18.33
CA TYR A 477 -3.09 -5.95 -17.28
C TYR A 477 -1.86 -5.23 -17.85
N TYR A 478 -1.35 -5.66 -18.99
CA TYR A 478 -0.34 -4.91 -19.75
C TYR A 478 -0.86 -3.52 -20.10
N MET A 479 -2.04 -3.45 -20.71
CA MET A 479 -2.69 -2.19 -21.10
C MET A 479 -3.03 -1.31 -19.88
N TYR A 480 -3.48 -1.90 -18.77
CA TYR A 480 -3.74 -1.15 -17.52
C TYR A 480 -2.49 -0.59 -16.85
N SER A 481 -1.34 -1.16 -17.17
CA SER A 481 -0.05 -0.74 -16.61
C SER A 481 0.67 0.30 -17.45
N LEU A 482 0.22 0.55 -18.68
CA LEU A 482 0.73 1.60 -19.54
C LEU A 482 0.35 2.98 -19.00
N GLY A 483 1.28 3.93 -19.08
CA GLY A 483 1.01 5.35 -18.84
C GLY A 483 0.21 5.98 -19.98
N GLU A 484 -0.16 7.23 -19.84
CA GLU A 484 -0.94 7.94 -20.87
C GLU A 484 -0.19 8.12 -22.21
N GLU A 485 1.14 8.15 -22.16
CA GLU A 485 2.02 8.41 -23.30
C GLU A 485 2.59 7.12 -23.94
N ASP A 486 2.39 5.95 -23.33
CA ASP A 486 3.11 4.72 -23.70
C ASP A 486 2.40 3.86 -24.77
N PHE A 487 1.30 4.34 -25.34
CA PHE A 487 0.60 3.61 -26.41
C PHE A 487 1.35 3.59 -27.76
N SER A 488 2.36 4.44 -27.92
CA SER A 488 3.10 4.58 -29.19
C SER A 488 3.95 3.36 -29.59
N ASN A 489 4.27 2.47 -28.64
CA ASN A 489 5.15 1.31 -28.85
C ASN A 489 4.49 -0.01 -28.43
N LEU A 490 3.22 -0.21 -28.78
CA LEU A 490 2.52 -1.44 -28.48
C LEU A 490 3.10 -2.63 -29.29
N ASP A 491 3.22 -3.78 -28.62
CA ASP A 491 3.58 -5.03 -29.30
C ASP A 491 2.48 -5.41 -30.30
N PRO A 492 2.82 -5.82 -31.54
CA PRO A 492 1.83 -6.24 -32.54
C PRO A 492 0.86 -7.32 -32.06
N ALA A 493 1.29 -8.18 -31.14
CA ALA A 493 0.43 -9.20 -30.56
C ALA A 493 -0.77 -8.61 -29.76
N VAL A 494 -0.65 -7.38 -29.27
CA VAL A 494 -1.73 -6.67 -28.56
C VAL A 494 -2.90 -6.39 -29.51
N TYR A 495 -2.61 -5.90 -30.70
CA TYR A 495 -3.65 -5.64 -31.71
C TYR A 495 -4.34 -6.93 -32.09
N SER A 496 -3.59 -8.01 -32.38
CA SER A 496 -4.19 -9.31 -32.74
C SER A 496 -5.04 -9.90 -31.61
N TYR A 497 -4.65 -9.70 -30.33
CA TYR A 497 -5.41 -10.21 -29.20
C TYR A 497 -6.76 -9.49 -29.05
N PHE A 498 -6.75 -8.15 -29.04
CA PHE A 498 -7.97 -7.36 -28.83
C PHE A 498 -8.90 -7.29 -30.05
N GLU A 499 -8.49 -7.80 -31.21
CA GLU A 499 -9.37 -8.01 -32.35
C GLU A 499 -10.49 -9.00 -32.01
N TYR A 500 -10.18 -10.09 -31.30
CA TYR A 500 -11.12 -11.17 -31.01
C TYR A 500 -11.75 -11.07 -29.62
N GLU A 501 -11.01 -10.64 -28.60
CA GLU A 501 -11.46 -10.56 -27.20
C GLU A 501 -11.13 -9.21 -26.57
N ASN A 502 -12.07 -8.27 -26.60
CA ASN A 502 -11.85 -6.94 -26.07
C ASN A 502 -12.62 -6.72 -24.76
N HIS A 503 -12.04 -7.18 -23.65
CA HIS A 503 -12.54 -7.01 -22.28
C HIS A 503 -11.89 -5.82 -21.53
N LEU A 504 -11.26 -4.90 -22.26
CA LEU A 504 -10.68 -3.70 -21.65
C LEU A 504 -11.73 -2.87 -20.93
N ARG A 505 -11.34 -2.30 -19.79
CA ARG A 505 -12.14 -1.29 -19.08
C ARG A 505 -12.39 -0.09 -20.00
N ASP A 506 -13.60 0.48 -19.96
CA ASP A 506 -14.02 1.58 -20.84
C ASP A 506 -12.98 2.70 -20.99
N SER A 507 -12.33 3.12 -19.89
CA SER A 507 -11.34 4.20 -19.92
C SER A 507 -10.08 3.85 -20.72
N VAL A 508 -9.59 2.62 -20.61
CA VAL A 508 -8.40 2.14 -21.34
C VAL A 508 -8.76 1.80 -22.77
N LYS A 509 -9.95 1.24 -22.99
CA LYS A 509 -10.49 0.95 -24.32
C LYS A 509 -10.64 2.21 -25.16
N ALA A 510 -11.14 3.29 -24.56
CA ALA A 510 -11.23 4.59 -25.24
C ALA A 510 -9.84 5.12 -25.66
N LYS A 511 -8.83 5.02 -24.78
CA LYS A 511 -7.46 5.44 -25.10
C LYS A 511 -6.84 4.58 -26.20
N PHE A 512 -7.03 3.27 -26.15
CA PHE A 512 -6.56 2.34 -27.17
C PHE A 512 -7.17 2.65 -28.53
N PHE A 513 -8.48 2.84 -28.58
CA PHE A 513 -9.18 3.22 -29.81
C PHE A 513 -8.76 4.59 -30.32
N ARG A 514 -8.58 5.56 -29.45
CA ARG A 514 -8.01 6.86 -29.81
C ARG A 514 -6.64 6.71 -30.44
N HIS A 515 -5.76 5.91 -29.86
CA HIS A 515 -4.43 5.63 -30.42
C HIS A 515 -4.49 5.05 -31.83
N ILE A 516 -5.39 4.09 -32.08
CA ILE A 516 -5.59 3.50 -33.40
C ILE A 516 -6.07 4.56 -34.42
N VAL A 517 -7.03 5.42 -34.04
CA VAL A 517 -7.55 6.50 -34.90
C VAL A 517 -6.50 7.56 -35.20
N GLU A 518 -5.69 7.95 -34.18
CA GLU A 518 -4.60 8.92 -34.35
C GLU A 518 -3.53 8.42 -35.34
N ASN A 519 -3.29 7.12 -35.37
CA ASN A 519 -2.27 6.49 -36.22
C ASN A 519 -2.84 5.84 -37.50
N ARG A 520 -4.08 6.11 -37.91
CA ARG A 520 -4.73 5.48 -39.04
C ARG A 520 -4.00 5.68 -40.38
N GLU A 521 -3.27 6.80 -40.56
CA GLU A 521 -2.50 7.08 -41.75
C GLU A 521 -1.18 6.30 -41.81
N THR A 522 -0.57 6.05 -40.66
CA THR A 522 0.70 5.32 -40.51
C THR A 522 0.49 3.82 -40.41
N HIS A 523 -0.65 3.37 -39.86
CA HIS A 523 -1.02 1.97 -39.66
C HIS A 523 -2.42 1.66 -40.18
N PRO A 524 -2.62 1.78 -41.50
CA PRO A 524 -3.95 1.64 -42.11
C PRO A 524 -4.52 0.21 -42.01
N GLN A 525 -3.67 -0.81 -41.87
CA GLN A 525 -4.12 -2.20 -41.76
C GLN A 525 -4.76 -2.45 -40.38
N GLU A 526 -4.13 -1.99 -39.31
CA GLU A 526 -4.66 -2.06 -37.97
C GLU A 526 -5.97 -1.27 -37.85
N TYR A 527 -6.01 -0.06 -38.42
CA TYR A 527 -7.24 0.74 -38.42
C TYR A 527 -8.40 0.04 -39.16
N ALA A 528 -8.15 -0.57 -40.31
CA ALA A 528 -9.20 -1.25 -41.10
C ALA A 528 -9.83 -2.41 -40.30
N VAL A 529 -9.06 -3.12 -39.49
CA VAL A 529 -9.56 -4.21 -38.63
C VAL A 529 -10.48 -3.66 -37.53
N TYR A 530 -10.12 -2.52 -36.95
CA TYR A 530 -10.83 -1.94 -35.81
C TYR A 530 -11.90 -0.91 -36.18
N GLU A 531 -12.06 -0.52 -37.43
CA GLU A 531 -12.98 0.55 -37.87
C GLU A 531 -14.40 0.33 -37.35
N ASN A 532 -15.00 -0.84 -37.59
CA ASN A 532 -16.34 -1.16 -37.11
C ASN A 532 -16.43 -1.27 -35.58
N PRO A 533 -15.56 -2.03 -34.89
CA PRO A 533 -15.55 -2.07 -33.43
C PRO A 533 -15.38 -0.70 -32.74
N ILE A 534 -14.58 0.20 -33.33
CA ILE A 534 -14.42 1.57 -32.85
C ILE A 534 -15.69 2.37 -33.04
N HIS A 535 -16.29 2.31 -34.22
CA HIS A 535 -17.54 3.03 -34.51
C HIS A 535 -18.68 2.57 -33.60
N ASP A 536 -18.87 1.25 -33.43
CA ASP A 536 -19.90 0.70 -32.54
C ASP A 536 -19.68 1.11 -31.10
N TYR A 537 -18.42 1.13 -30.64
CA TYR A 537 -18.07 1.59 -29.31
C TYR A 537 -18.40 3.07 -29.14
N VAL A 538 -18.01 3.91 -30.09
CA VAL A 538 -18.22 5.36 -30.04
C VAL A 538 -19.72 5.67 -30.04
N MET A 539 -20.51 5.03 -30.89
CA MET A 539 -21.96 5.16 -30.92
C MET A 539 -22.60 4.80 -29.57
N LYS A 540 -22.20 3.66 -29.01
CA LYS A 540 -22.70 3.21 -27.70
C LYS A 540 -22.33 4.18 -26.56
N GLN A 541 -21.11 4.77 -26.55
CA GLN A 541 -20.73 5.75 -25.55
C GLN A 541 -21.52 7.06 -25.73
N ALA A 542 -21.76 7.47 -26.97
CA ALA A 542 -22.56 8.64 -27.28
C ALA A 542 -24.05 8.46 -26.88
N GLU A 543 -24.65 7.34 -27.17
CA GLU A 543 -26.01 6.99 -26.72
C GLU A 543 -26.15 7.04 -25.20
N ASN A 544 -25.10 6.64 -24.47
CA ASN A 544 -25.04 6.70 -23.01
C ASN A 544 -24.72 8.10 -22.46
N GLY A 545 -24.54 9.12 -23.29
CA GLY A 545 -24.22 10.48 -22.88
C GLY A 545 -22.84 10.65 -22.21
N LYS A 546 -21.91 9.73 -22.42
CA LYS A 546 -20.58 9.80 -21.81
C LYS A 546 -19.66 10.73 -22.61
N ILE A 547 -19.01 11.67 -21.91
CA ILE A 547 -18.05 12.58 -22.51
C ILE A 547 -16.81 12.76 -21.60
N ASN A 548 -15.64 12.73 -22.21
CA ASN A 548 -14.35 13.14 -21.65
C ASN A 548 -13.42 13.51 -22.81
N ALA A 549 -12.21 13.99 -22.54
CA ALA A 549 -11.30 14.45 -23.59
C ALA A 549 -10.93 13.37 -24.63
N THR A 550 -10.83 12.11 -24.22
CA THR A 550 -10.54 10.98 -25.12
C THR A 550 -11.73 10.65 -26.01
N LEU A 551 -12.93 10.56 -25.44
CA LEU A 551 -14.17 10.31 -26.20
C LEU A 551 -14.50 11.49 -27.12
N ALA A 552 -14.28 12.72 -26.66
CA ALA A 552 -14.49 13.92 -27.48
C ALA A 552 -13.63 13.93 -28.74
N TYR A 553 -12.37 13.48 -28.64
CA TYR A 553 -11.53 13.28 -29.81
C TYR A 553 -12.14 12.27 -30.79
N LEU A 554 -12.57 11.12 -30.29
CA LEU A 554 -13.22 10.08 -31.12
C LEU A 554 -14.52 10.56 -31.75
N TYR A 555 -15.34 11.32 -30.99
CA TYR A 555 -16.57 11.92 -31.54
C TYR A 555 -16.27 12.89 -32.68
N ASN A 556 -15.26 13.75 -32.53
CA ASN A 556 -14.86 14.70 -33.56
C ASN A 556 -14.41 14.01 -34.86
N GLU A 557 -13.75 12.86 -34.75
CA GLU A 557 -13.17 12.15 -35.89
C GLU A 557 -14.17 11.20 -36.58
N LEU A 558 -15.15 10.67 -35.85
CA LEU A 558 -15.94 9.53 -36.29
C LEU A 558 -17.45 9.79 -36.38
N LEU A 559 -17.99 10.82 -35.70
CA LEU A 559 -19.41 11.16 -35.74
C LEU A 559 -19.88 12.16 -36.82
N PRO A 560 -19.04 12.76 -37.68
CA PRO A 560 -19.51 13.73 -38.68
C PRO A 560 -20.24 13.09 -39.86
N LYS A 561 -20.93 11.96 -39.66
CA LYS A 561 -21.80 11.33 -40.65
C LYS A 561 -23.26 11.66 -40.36
N GLU A 562 -24.04 12.09 -41.34
CA GLU A 562 -25.45 12.49 -41.19
C GLU A 562 -26.32 11.39 -40.55
N ALA A 563 -26.05 10.12 -40.88
CA ALA A 563 -26.77 8.98 -40.30
C ALA A 563 -26.58 8.89 -38.77
N ASP A 564 -25.35 9.10 -38.29
CA ASP A 564 -25.01 9.04 -36.86
C ASP A 564 -25.67 10.20 -36.09
N ILE A 565 -25.70 11.38 -36.70
CA ILE A 565 -26.32 12.59 -36.12
C ILE A 565 -27.82 12.41 -35.97
N THR A 566 -28.49 11.81 -36.98
CA THR A 566 -29.92 11.53 -36.92
C THR A 566 -30.25 10.58 -35.74
N GLN A 567 -29.44 9.56 -35.54
CA GLN A 567 -29.60 8.59 -34.45
C GLN A 567 -29.36 9.20 -33.08
N LEU A 568 -28.42 10.13 -32.97
CA LEU A 568 -27.95 10.73 -31.72
C LEU A 568 -28.52 12.13 -31.46
N ALA A 569 -29.51 12.61 -32.26
CA ALA A 569 -30.00 13.98 -32.20
C ALA A 569 -30.33 14.48 -30.79
N ASP A 570 -30.92 13.63 -29.93
CA ASP A 570 -31.26 13.96 -28.55
C ASP A 570 -30.06 14.04 -27.58
N LYS A 571 -28.93 13.43 -27.94
CA LYS A 571 -27.72 13.36 -27.08
C LYS A 571 -26.60 14.28 -27.55
N LEU A 572 -26.52 14.56 -28.84
CA LEU A 572 -25.52 15.45 -29.39
C LEU A 572 -25.45 16.84 -28.75
N PRO A 573 -26.54 17.48 -28.30
CA PRO A 573 -26.49 18.77 -27.63
C PRO A 573 -25.56 18.78 -26.42
N ASP A 574 -25.51 17.70 -25.65
CA ASP A 574 -24.63 17.58 -24.48
C ASP A 574 -23.15 17.53 -24.88
N PHE A 575 -22.82 17.10 -26.12
CA PHE A 575 -21.44 17.06 -26.64
C PHE A 575 -21.07 18.35 -27.34
N ILE A 576 -21.98 18.88 -28.17
CA ILE A 576 -21.76 20.11 -28.95
C ILE A 576 -21.35 21.28 -28.05
N PHE A 577 -22.02 21.43 -26.91
CA PHE A 577 -21.80 22.53 -25.98
C PHE A 577 -20.86 22.20 -24.83
N ALA A 578 -20.21 21.04 -24.84
CA ALA A 578 -19.34 20.61 -23.76
C ALA A 578 -17.96 21.29 -23.79
N TYR A 579 -17.60 21.85 -22.65
CA TYR A 579 -16.28 22.44 -22.37
C TYR A 579 -15.69 21.80 -21.11
N HIS A 580 -14.40 21.60 -21.10
CA HIS A 580 -13.66 21.18 -19.92
C HIS A 580 -13.06 22.40 -19.24
N ILE A 581 -13.36 22.58 -17.95
CA ILE A 581 -12.79 23.61 -17.09
C ILE A 581 -11.84 22.95 -16.11
N VAL A 582 -10.66 23.54 -15.94
CA VAL A 582 -9.67 23.14 -14.92
C VAL A 582 -9.38 24.38 -14.08
N CYS A 583 -9.50 24.24 -12.75
CA CYS A 583 -9.21 25.32 -11.82
C CYS A 583 -7.77 25.24 -11.27
N HIS A 584 -7.11 26.39 -11.21
CA HIS A 584 -5.80 26.58 -10.63
C HIS A 584 -5.93 27.45 -9.37
N THR A 585 -6.39 26.87 -8.27
CA THR A 585 -6.63 27.60 -7.02
C THR A 585 -6.41 26.71 -5.81
N ASP A 586 -5.99 27.32 -4.70
CA ASP A 586 -5.89 26.64 -3.39
C ASP A 586 -7.26 26.50 -2.68
N LYS A 587 -8.29 27.15 -3.22
CA LYS A 587 -9.65 27.05 -2.67
C LYS A 587 -10.28 25.73 -3.04
N LYS A 588 -11.05 25.16 -2.13
CA LYS A 588 -11.78 23.92 -2.36
C LYS A 588 -13.07 24.21 -3.13
N ILE A 589 -12.97 24.27 -4.46
CA ILE A 589 -14.13 24.44 -5.33
C ILE A 589 -14.85 23.08 -5.45
N VAL A 590 -16.16 23.09 -5.22
CA VAL A 590 -17.01 21.88 -5.28
C VAL A 590 -17.89 21.81 -6.50
N ARG A 591 -18.23 22.96 -7.09
CA ARG A 591 -19.05 23.04 -8.32
C ARG A 591 -18.73 24.29 -9.14
N VAL A 592 -19.06 24.21 -10.42
CA VAL A 592 -19.05 25.34 -11.35
C VAL A 592 -20.48 25.65 -11.74
N ALA A 593 -20.88 26.92 -11.68
CA ALA A 593 -22.15 27.39 -12.15
C ALA A 593 -21.97 28.20 -13.43
N VAL A 594 -22.72 27.86 -14.46
CA VAL A 594 -22.76 28.57 -15.76
C VAL A 594 -24.09 29.26 -15.91
N VAL A 595 -24.08 30.52 -16.25
CA VAL A 595 -25.27 31.34 -16.51
C VAL A 595 -25.15 31.94 -17.90
N HIS A 596 -26.08 31.64 -18.78
CA HIS A 596 -26.23 32.28 -20.09
C HIS A 596 -27.06 33.51 -19.97
N ASP A 597 -26.63 34.63 -20.55
CA ASP A 597 -27.37 35.89 -20.46
C ASP A 597 -28.73 35.83 -21.19
N GLU A 598 -28.80 35.03 -22.27
CA GLU A 598 -30.00 34.80 -23.03
C GLU A 598 -31.08 34.07 -22.24
N GLY A 599 -30.72 33.23 -21.30
CA GLY A 599 -31.70 32.51 -20.47
C GLY A 599 -31.22 31.13 -20.01
N GLY A 600 -32.19 30.31 -19.56
CA GLY A 600 -31.93 28.96 -19.09
C GLY A 600 -31.57 28.85 -17.61
N GLY A 601 -31.41 29.97 -16.90
CA GLY A 601 -31.09 30.01 -15.49
C GLY A 601 -29.65 29.57 -15.16
N GLU A 602 -29.40 29.24 -13.91
CA GLU A 602 -28.11 28.76 -13.45
C GLU A 602 -27.99 27.26 -13.63
N GLN A 603 -26.97 26.84 -14.36
CA GLN A 603 -26.62 25.43 -14.57
C GLN A 603 -25.43 25.04 -13.72
N ASN A 604 -25.58 24.00 -12.90
CA ASN A 604 -24.58 23.60 -11.91
C ASN A 604 -23.88 22.30 -12.28
N TYR A 605 -22.54 22.31 -12.29
CA TYR A 605 -21.68 21.18 -12.64
C TYR A 605 -20.74 20.85 -11.48
N ARG A 606 -20.66 19.58 -11.12
CA ARG A 606 -19.80 19.12 -10.01
C ARG A 606 -18.33 19.09 -10.43
N MET A 607 -17.45 19.61 -9.57
CA MET A 607 -16.03 19.49 -9.73
C MET A 607 -15.56 18.08 -9.35
N GLN A 608 -14.67 17.51 -10.17
CA GLN A 608 -13.99 16.23 -9.91
C GLN A 608 -12.53 16.38 -10.27
N ASP A 609 -11.63 16.04 -9.34
CA ASP A 609 -10.18 16.11 -9.52
C ASP A 609 -9.65 17.45 -10.08
N GLY A 610 -10.24 18.56 -9.61
CA GLY A 610 -9.87 19.91 -10.02
C GLY A 610 -10.45 20.38 -11.36
N GLY A 611 -11.28 19.55 -12.02
CA GLY A 611 -11.93 19.89 -13.30
C GLY A 611 -13.42 19.60 -13.32
N ALA A 612 -14.12 20.16 -14.29
CA ALA A 612 -15.53 19.89 -14.56
C ALA A 612 -15.80 19.95 -16.07
N VAL A 613 -16.76 19.14 -16.55
CA VAL A 613 -17.36 19.32 -17.86
C VAL A 613 -18.60 20.20 -17.69
N VAL A 614 -18.61 21.32 -18.39
CA VAL A 614 -19.70 22.30 -18.37
C VAL A 614 -20.27 22.49 -19.77
N HIS A 615 -21.50 23.00 -19.89
CA HIS A 615 -22.12 23.27 -21.18
C HIS A 615 -22.25 24.78 -21.41
N ILE A 616 -21.75 25.24 -22.54
CA ILE A 616 -21.79 26.63 -22.96
C ILE A 616 -22.40 26.69 -24.36
N ALA A 617 -23.64 27.16 -24.45
CA ALA A 617 -24.41 27.15 -25.67
C ALA A 617 -24.42 28.52 -26.39
N THR A 618 -24.21 29.63 -25.67
CA THR A 618 -24.26 30.98 -26.24
C THR A 618 -22.95 31.75 -25.98
N PRO A 619 -22.64 32.78 -26.80
CA PRO A 619 -21.41 33.56 -26.61
C PRO A 619 -21.43 34.44 -25.34
N ASN A 620 -22.64 34.79 -24.84
CA ASN A 620 -22.79 35.62 -23.66
C ASN A 620 -23.08 34.77 -22.44
N TYR A 621 -21.99 34.39 -21.72
CA TYR A 621 -22.11 33.55 -20.54
C TYR A 621 -21.23 34.06 -19.41
N ARG A 622 -21.54 33.65 -18.19
CA ARG A 622 -20.78 33.91 -16.97
C ARG A 622 -20.54 32.63 -16.22
N ILE A 623 -19.31 32.49 -15.71
CA ILE A 623 -18.88 31.32 -14.93
C ILE A 623 -18.64 31.75 -13.50
N TYR A 624 -19.17 30.99 -12.56
CA TYR A 624 -18.97 31.16 -11.13
C TYR A 624 -18.44 29.86 -10.55
N PHE A 625 -17.46 29.97 -9.65
CA PHE A 625 -16.92 28.84 -8.90
C PHE A 625 -17.49 28.87 -7.49
N VAL A 626 -18.04 27.77 -7.04
CA VAL A 626 -18.68 27.68 -5.72
C VAL A 626 -17.83 26.81 -4.81
N ASP A 627 -17.43 27.36 -3.67
CA ASP A 627 -16.64 26.64 -2.69
C ASP A 627 -17.51 25.74 -1.79
N ASP A 628 -16.85 25.00 -0.89
CA ASP A 628 -17.51 24.09 0.05
C ASP A 628 -18.39 24.80 1.12
N ASN A 629 -18.25 26.13 1.26
CA ASN A 629 -19.10 26.96 2.10
C ASN A 629 -20.28 27.56 1.34
N GLY A 630 -20.37 27.35 0.03
CA GLY A 630 -21.43 27.84 -0.83
C GLY A 630 -21.23 29.27 -1.35
N TYR A 631 -20.06 29.88 -1.16
CA TYR A 631 -19.74 31.19 -1.70
C TYR A 631 -19.40 31.14 -3.19
N TYR A 632 -19.94 32.09 -3.95
CA TYR A 632 -19.70 32.27 -5.37
C TYR A 632 -18.47 33.13 -5.61
N HIS A 633 -17.56 32.67 -6.41
CA HIS A 633 -16.34 33.37 -6.82
C HIS A 633 -16.41 33.68 -8.31
N ALA A 634 -16.42 34.97 -8.64
CA ALA A 634 -16.33 35.47 -10.01
C ALA A 634 -15.04 36.27 -10.17
N GLY A 635 -14.18 35.88 -11.13
CA GLY A 635 -12.95 36.59 -11.43
C GLY A 635 -11.82 36.49 -10.40
N THR A 636 -11.99 35.70 -9.33
CA THR A 636 -10.98 35.47 -8.27
C THR A 636 -10.41 34.05 -8.28
N VAL A 637 -10.84 33.23 -9.22
CA VAL A 637 -10.35 31.87 -9.45
C VAL A 637 -9.72 31.86 -10.82
N ASP A 638 -8.46 31.43 -10.88
CA ASP A 638 -7.76 31.20 -12.14
C ASP A 638 -8.17 29.85 -12.72
N TYR A 639 -8.50 29.80 -14.00
CA TYR A 639 -8.99 28.60 -14.65
C TYR A 639 -8.65 28.58 -16.14
N GLU A 640 -8.52 27.38 -16.68
CA GLU A 640 -8.47 27.11 -18.10
C GLU A 640 -9.77 26.51 -18.59
N ILE A 641 -10.22 26.93 -19.77
CA ILE A 641 -11.42 26.40 -20.43
C ILE A 641 -11.07 25.91 -21.83
N LYS A 642 -11.47 24.69 -22.12
CA LYS A 642 -11.22 24.07 -23.42
C LYS A 642 -12.49 23.44 -23.96
N LYS A 643 -12.87 23.79 -25.18
CA LYS A 643 -13.96 23.14 -25.90
C LYS A 643 -13.60 21.68 -26.18
N LEU A 644 -14.50 20.76 -25.87
CA LEU A 644 -14.28 19.32 -26.07
C LEU A 644 -14.62 18.86 -27.48
N CYS A 645 -15.82 19.18 -27.96
CA CYS A 645 -16.27 18.75 -29.28
C CYS A 645 -16.37 19.92 -30.26
N ARG A 646 -16.13 19.67 -31.55
CA ARG A 646 -16.20 20.64 -32.65
C ARG A 646 -17.35 20.27 -33.60
N LEU A 647 -18.52 20.08 -33.02
CA LEU A 647 -19.72 19.60 -33.73
C LEU A 647 -20.83 20.66 -33.79
N ASP A 648 -20.47 21.95 -33.67
CA ASP A 648 -21.43 23.08 -33.64
C ASP A 648 -22.31 23.19 -34.87
N GLU A 649 -21.78 22.83 -36.03
CA GLU A 649 -22.51 22.84 -37.31
C GLU A 649 -23.74 21.93 -37.30
N PHE A 650 -23.79 20.94 -36.39
CA PHE A 650 -24.88 20.00 -36.27
C PHE A 650 -26.00 20.44 -35.32
N ALA A 651 -25.86 21.57 -34.63
CA ALA A 651 -26.85 22.06 -33.66
C ALA A 651 -28.23 22.27 -34.34
N GLU A 652 -28.24 22.84 -35.54
CA GLU A 652 -29.45 23.04 -36.30
C GLU A 652 -30.10 21.73 -36.74
N MET A 653 -29.31 20.75 -37.19
CA MET A 653 -29.79 19.41 -37.51
C MET A 653 -30.43 18.72 -36.31
N CYS A 654 -29.81 18.80 -35.11
CA CYS A 654 -30.39 18.25 -33.89
C CYS A 654 -31.80 18.81 -33.65
N TYR A 655 -31.99 20.11 -33.80
CA TYR A 655 -33.32 20.74 -33.67
C TYR A 655 -34.28 20.24 -34.75
N GLN A 656 -33.84 20.13 -35.99
CA GLN A 656 -34.67 19.64 -37.12
C GLN A 656 -35.12 18.20 -36.93
N TYR A 657 -34.30 17.36 -36.32
CA TYR A 657 -34.62 15.95 -36.03
C TYR A 657 -35.34 15.79 -34.67
N GLY A 658 -35.77 16.89 -34.02
CA GLY A 658 -36.68 16.89 -32.88
C GLY A 658 -36.01 16.83 -31.51
N ALA A 659 -34.72 17.13 -31.42
CA ALA A 659 -34.05 17.23 -30.13
C ALA A 659 -34.68 18.31 -29.23
N ASP A 660 -35.27 17.94 -28.10
CA ASP A 660 -35.84 18.86 -27.13
C ASP A 660 -34.75 19.33 -26.13
N SER A 661 -33.75 20.04 -26.63
CA SER A 661 -32.65 20.57 -25.85
C SER A 661 -32.75 22.09 -25.73
N LEU A 662 -32.86 22.60 -24.45
CA LEU A 662 -32.81 24.02 -24.17
C LEU A 662 -31.51 24.67 -24.68
N LEU A 663 -30.36 23.98 -24.57
CA LEU A 663 -29.06 24.47 -25.03
C LEU A 663 -29.06 24.72 -26.55
N VAL A 664 -29.63 23.82 -27.34
CA VAL A 664 -29.78 23.98 -28.80
C VAL A 664 -30.67 25.17 -29.09
N LYS A 665 -31.81 25.27 -28.42
CA LYS A 665 -32.79 26.38 -28.64
C LYS A 665 -32.15 27.73 -28.27
N LEU A 666 -31.42 27.82 -27.19
CA LEU A 666 -30.67 29.04 -26.79
C LEU A 666 -29.56 29.39 -27.81
N HIS A 667 -28.82 28.38 -28.25
CA HIS A 667 -27.78 28.58 -29.27
C HIS A 667 -28.31 29.15 -30.56
N LEU A 668 -29.36 28.52 -31.11
CA LEU A 668 -30.02 29.00 -32.34
C LEU A 668 -30.67 30.38 -32.16
N PHE A 669 -31.25 30.68 -30.98
CA PHE A 669 -31.78 31.98 -30.66
C PHE A 669 -30.66 33.04 -30.62
N ALA A 670 -29.55 32.78 -29.96
CA ALA A 670 -28.41 33.67 -29.97
C ALA A 670 -27.85 33.94 -31.34
N LYS A 671 -27.81 32.90 -32.21
CA LYS A 671 -27.40 33.00 -33.61
C LYS A 671 -28.36 33.94 -34.39
N ILE A 672 -29.67 33.73 -34.28
CA ILE A 672 -30.68 34.58 -34.93
C ILE A 672 -30.52 36.06 -34.49
N LEU A 673 -30.28 36.31 -33.20
CA LEU A 673 -30.07 37.66 -32.70
C LEU A 673 -28.81 38.33 -33.26
N ALA A 674 -27.75 37.54 -33.56
CA ALA A 674 -26.49 38.04 -34.10
C ALA A 674 -26.53 38.34 -35.61
N GLU A 675 -27.30 37.59 -36.39
CA GLU A 675 -27.30 37.65 -37.85
C GLU A 675 -28.15 38.77 -38.43
N ASN A 676 -29.12 39.38 -37.69
CA ASN A 676 -29.97 40.48 -38.12
C ASN A 676 -30.64 40.27 -39.50
N VAL A 677 -31.07 39.04 -39.86
CA VAL A 677 -31.64 38.65 -41.14
C VAL A 677 -33.16 38.48 -41.03
N GLU A 678 -33.88 38.42 -42.16
CA GLU A 678 -35.30 38.05 -42.15
C GLU A 678 -35.50 36.64 -41.56
N ILE A 679 -36.38 36.59 -40.57
CA ILE A 679 -36.62 35.38 -39.80
C ILE A 679 -37.47 34.40 -40.56
N SER A 680 -37.02 33.18 -40.70
CA SER A 680 -37.77 32.05 -41.30
C SER A 680 -38.94 31.64 -40.37
N THR A 681 -39.94 30.95 -40.96
CA THR A 681 -41.06 30.40 -40.20
C THR A 681 -40.61 29.45 -39.09
N LYS A 682 -39.54 28.67 -39.30
CA LYS A 682 -38.98 27.74 -38.30
C LYS A 682 -38.35 28.49 -37.13
N GLU A 683 -37.61 29.53 -37.41
CA GLU A 683 -37.01 30.42 -36.37
C GLU A 683 -38.06 31.17 -35.57
N ALA A 684 -39.15 31.63 -36.22
CA ALA A 684 -40.28 32.23 -35.53
C ALA A 684 -40.96 31.26 -34.55
N ILE A 685 -41.09 29.98 -34.91
CA ILE A 685 -41.62 28.93 -34.05
C ILE A 685 -40.68 28.72 -32.87
N LEU A 686 -39.37 28.62 -33.06
CA LEU A 686 -38.37 28.48 -32.00
C LEU A 686 -38.45 29.65 -30.99
N ILE A 687 -38.47 30.86 -31.50
CA ILE A 687 -38.57 32.07 -30.66
C ILE A 687 -39.86 32.04 -29.81
N HIS A 688 -40.97 31.70 -30.44
CA HIS A 688 -42.28 31.61 -29.77
C HIS A 688 -42.24 30.51 -28.69
N GLU A 689 -41.64 29.38 -28.89
CA GLU A 689 -41.47 28.33 -27.89
C GLU A 689 -40.66 28.82 -26.69
N LEU A 690 -39.52 29.51 -26.90
CA LEU A 690 -38.66 30.03 -25.85
C LEU A 690 -39.36 31.12 -25.03
N VAL A 691 -40.09 32.05 -25.69
CA VAL A 691 -40.86 33.09 -25.03
C VAL A 691 -41.99 32.48 -24.16
N ARG A 692 -42.70 31.50 -24.72
CA ARG A 692 -43.82 30.82 -24.05
C ARG A 692 -43.37 29.99 -22.85
N SER A 693 -42.21 29.38 -22.91
CA SER A 693 -41.67 28.57 -21.80
C SER A 693 -41.05 29.38 -20.66
N ASP A 694 -40.97 30.68 -20.79
CA ASP A 694 -40.45 31.65 -19.80
C ASP A 694 -39.00 31.31 -19.35
N VAL A 695 -38.20 30.83 -20.27
CA VAL A 695 -36.80 30.43 -20.00
C VAL A 695 -35.80 31.54 -20.35
N LEU A 696 -36.22 32.55 -21.11
CA LEU A 696 -35.38 33.68 -21.52
C LEU A 696 -35.13 34.64 -20.38
N GLY A 697 -33.96 35.26 -20.35
CA GLY A 697 -33.69 36.41 -19.48
C GLY A 697 -34.59 37.58 -19.81
N VAL A 698 -34.92 38.44 -18.82
CA VAL A 698 -35.90 39.52 -18.95
C VAL A 698 -35.68 40.44 -20.19
N GLU A 699 -34.42 40.79 -20.46
CA GLU A 699 -34.06 41.60 -21.62
C GLU A 699 -34.27 40.83 -22.94
N TYR A 700 -33.97 39.57 -22.96
CA TYR A 700 -34.09 38.70 -24.15
C TYR A 700 -35.53 38.24 -24.38
N GLN A 701 -36.34 38.12 -23.32
CA GLN A 701 -37.80 37.95 -23.39
C GLN A 701 -38.43 39.09 -24.19
N HIS A 702 -38.01 40.31 -23.87
CA HIS A 702 -38.49 41.50 -24.57
C HIS A 702 -38.07 41.56 -26.03
N LYS A 703 -36.79 41.20 -26.31
CA LYS A 703 -36.28 41.07 -27.68
C LYS A 703 -37.03 40.01 -28.48
N GLY A 704 -37.28 38.82 -27.88
CA GLY A 704 -38.04 37.75 -28.50
C GLY A 704 -39.50 38.09 -28.83
N LEU A 705 -40.11 38.95 -28.04
CA LEU A 705 -41.48 39.47 -28.31
C LEU A 705 -41.55 40.52 -29.43
N LEU A 706 -40.42 41.18 -29.73
CA LEU A 706 -40.30 42.21 -30.77
C LEU A 706 -39.96 41.64 -32.14
N ILE A 707 -39.45 40.42 -32.20
CA ILE A 707 -39.17 39.67 -33.39
C ILE A 707 -40.44 38.92 -33.84
#